data_af029e53ee51b650faf91d1c41b463b8
#
_entry.id   af029e53ee51b650faf91d1c41b463b8
#
_cell.length_a   1.000
_cell.length_b   1.000
_cell.length_c   1.000
_cell.angle_alpha   90.00
_cell.angle_beta   90.00
_cell.angle_gamma   90.00
#
_symmetry.space_group_name_H-M   'P 1'
#
loop_
_entity.id
_entity.type
_entity.pdbx_description
1 polymer ?
#
loop_
_entity_poly.entity_id
_entity_poly.type
_entity_poly.pdbx_seq_one_letter_code
_entity_poly.pdbx_strand_id
1 'polypeptide(L)'
;MGSATTYPRRASRALHAWSPSGARSLRSVALPGIPENKAMTSDSFKTRGSLQVGGKTYEVFSLDVLAKSNPSVRQLPFSLRVLLENLLRHEDGRVVKREHVEKMLAWNPKAAPDTEISFHVARVLLQDFTGVPAVVDLAGMREALAALGGDPNKINPRNPADLVIDHSVVVDQFGTSGSFQANAELEFERNRERYAFLRWGQGAFRNFRVVPPDTGICHQVNLEFLAQVVFQDGKRLFPDTLVGTDSHTTMVNSLGVVGWGVGGIEAEAALLGQPLTMLIPQVVGFRLSGKLPAGATATDLVLTVTQMLRKKGVVGKFVEFFGPGISGLSLPDRATIANMAPEYGATIGFFPVDGETLSYLRFTGRPAAQVEVVEAYCKAQGLFHTADAPEPVFSDLLSLDLATVEPSLAGPKRPQDRVPLKDAKQIFQKNLVEMVNTAGPQDEDAPAAGSGAAKAASGPARLAESANINQGTLSYRLQHGAVVIAAITSCTNTSNPAVLLAAGLLAKKAVEHGLGTKPWVKTSLAPGSKVVMDYLRSAGLVPYLEALGFHLVGYGCTTCIGNSGPLPEHISSAVTDHDLVVAAVLSGNRNFEGRINPFVRMNFLASPPLVVAYAIAGEMDLDLVKEPLSVDRNGNPVYLKDIWPSDQEVREAIAAHVKPEQFRNQYAHALEGDERWRKLTVPASDTFDWDGKSTYVRRPPFFENLPREPVPVQDVKGARVLALLADSVTTDHISPAGSIAKASPAARYLMEQGVEPKDFNSYGSRRGNHEVMVRGTFANIRLRNMLVPGVEGGVTVHHPTRERMSIYDAAMKYATEKTPLVVIAGAEYGTGSSRDWAAKGTLLLGIRAVIAKSFERIHRSNLVGMGVLPLQFDAGVDASTLGLTGKETFEIGGVAEGLTPGKRLTVKATGEQGTKEFTVTCRIDTPNELDYYKHGGILPFVLRQLAKA
;
A
#
# COMPACT_ATOMS: atom_id res chain seq x y z
N MET A 1 -63.44 38.33 7.84
CA MET A 1 -63.04 39.05 9.01
C MET A 1 -61.64 38.52 9.30
N GLY A 2 -60.60 39.11 8.91
CA GLY A 2 -59.82 40.25 9.31
C GLY A 2 -58.73 39.70 10.21
N SER A 3 -57.53 39.88 10.03
CA SER A 3 -56.73 41.08 9.90
C SER A 3 -55.32 40.74 9.40
N ALA A 4 -54.83 41.53 8.44
CA ALA A 4 -53.44 41.60 8.03
C ALA A 4 -52.60 42.36 9.05
N THR A 5 -51.40 41.88 9.34
CA THR A 5 -50.36 42.63 10.04
C THR A 5 -49.16 42.80 9.12
N THR A 6 -48.98 44.02 8.69
CA THR A 6 -47.88 44.58 7.90
C THR A 6 -46.60 44.67 8.74
N TYR A 7 -45.46 44.27 8.17
CA TYR A 7 -44.11 44.63 8.63
C TYR A 7 -43.41 45.53 7.59
N PRO A 8 -42.63 46.49 8.03
CA PRO A 8 -42.20 47.63 7.18
C PRO A 8 -40.96 47.27 6.36
N ARG A 9 -40.96 47.81 5.12
CA ARG A 9 -39.79 47.87 4.20
C ARG A 9 -38.69 48.73 4.86
N ARG A 10 -37.48 48.21 4.90
CA ARG A 10 -36.24 49.01 5.01
C ARG A 10 -35.29 48.71 3.82
N ALA A 11 -35.04 49.72 3.11
CA ALA A 11 -33.91 50.19 2.33
C ALA A 11 -32.94 49.20 1.68
N SER A 12 -32.95 49.23 0.35
CA SER A 12 -31.92 48.86 -0.57
C SER A 12 -30.53 49.39 -0.19
N ARG A 13 -29.53 48.50 -0.08
CA ARG A 13 -28.14 48.85 -0.26
C ARG A 13 -27.54 47.99 -1.37
N ALA A 14 -26.80 48.68 -2.22
CA ALA A 14 -26.23 48.30 -3.48
C ALA A 14 -25.54 46.94 -3.50
N LEU A 15 -25.92 46.13 -4.51
CA LEU A 15 -25.15 45.02 -5.05
C LEU A 15 -23.91 45.59 -5.75
N HIS A 16 -22.74 45.46 -5.14
CA HIS A 16 -21.49 45.57 -5.89
C HIS A 16 -21.31 44.26 -6.66
N ALA A 17 -21.37 44.39 -7.99
CA ALA A 17 -21.02 43.38 -8.94
C ALA A 17 -19.56 42.94 -8.71
N TRP A 18 -19.37 41.70 -8.33
CA TRP A 18 -18.07 41.00 -8.32
C TRP A 18 -17.80 40.55 -9.77
N SER A 19 -16.85 41.20 -10.44
CA SER A 19 -16.34 40.72 -11.72
C SER A 19 -15.41 39.52 -11.50
N PRO A 20 -15.48 38.44 -12.30
CA PRO A 20 -14.57 37.33 -12.23
C PRO A 20 -13.30 37.65 -12.99
N SER A 21 -12.36 38.37 -12.38
CA SER A 21 -11.02 38.53 -12.92
C SER A 21 -9.99 38.08 -11.92
N GLY A 22 -9.54 36.82 -12.07
CA GLY A 22 -8.50 36.26 -11.22
C GLY A 22 -8.29 34.78 -11.42
N ALA A 23 -8.29 34.30 -12.67
CA ALA A 23 -7.62 33.05 -12.99
C ALA A 23 -6.13 33.24 -12.72
N ARG A 24 -5.70 33.02 -11.47
CA ARG A 24 -4.27 32.82 -11.17
C ARG A 24 -3.86 31.53 -11.85
N SER A 25 -3.18 31.69 -13.01
CA SER A 25 -2.42 30.62 -13.62
C SER A 25 -1.67 29.86 -12.50
N LEU A 26 -1.62 28.55 -12.59
CA LEU A 26 -0.70 27.69 -11.86
C LEU A 26 0.74 28.11 -12.17
N ARG A 27 1.19 29.24 -11.62
CA ARG A 27 2.60 29.53 -11.47
C ARG A 27 3.06 28.54 -10.40
N SER A 28 4.05 27.73 -10.75
CA SER A 28 4.94 27.14 -9.78
C SER A 28 5.27 28.24 -8.77
N VAL A 29 4.67 28.15 -7.58
CA VAL A 29 5.06 28.99 -6.47
C VAL A 29 6.47 28.54 -6.14
N ALA A 30 7.46 29.25 -6.63
CA ALA A 30 8.82 29.18 -6.10
C ALA A 30 8.69 29.57 -4.64
N LEU A 31 8.68 28.57 -3.77
CA LEU A 31 8.69 28.76 -2.34
C LEU A 31 9.97 29.53 -1.98
N PRO A 32 9.93 30.56 -1.10
CA PRO A 32 11.15 31.20 -0.62
C PRO A 32 12.01 30.09 0.00
N GLY A 33 13.24 29.93 -0.53
CA GLY A 33 14.16 28.90 -0.15
C GLY A 33 14.32 28.89 1.36
N ILE A 34 14.10 27.74 1.97
CA ILE A 34 14.62 27.45 3.30
C ILE A 34 16.12 27.65 3.19
N PRO A 35 16.79 28.39 4.11
CA PRO A 35 18.22 28.53 4.04
C PRO A 35 18.82 27.11 4.01
N GLU A 36 19.35 26.75 2.85
CA GLU A 36 20.19 25.56 2.74
C GLU A 36 21.28 25.72 3.81
N ASN A 37 21.35 24.75 4.70
CA ASN A 37 22.59 24.49 5.35
C ASN A 37 23.53 24.14 4.19
N LYS A 38 24.31 25.09 3.72
CA LYS A 38 25.33 24.96 2.67
C LYS A 38 26.44 24.03 3.17
N ALA A 39 26.14 22.78 3.40
CA ALA A 39 27.11 21.73 3.23
C ALA A 39 27.48 21.80 1.74
N MET A 40 28.67 22.30 1.44
CA MET A 40 29.18 22.34 0.07
C MET A 40 29.12 20.89 -0.44
N THR A 41 28.20 20.61 -1.36
CA THR A 41 28.22 19.33 -2.07
C THR A 41 29.56 19.24 -2.78
N SER A 42 30.35 18.22 -2.46
CA SER A 42 31.60 17.99 -3.15
C SER A 42 31.26 17.44 -4.53
N ASP A 43 31.84 17.97 -5.57
CA ASP A 43 31.71 17.43 -6.94
C ASP A 43 33.06 16.82 -7.33
N SER A 44 33.40 15.70 -6.65
CA SER A 44 34.70 15.07 -6.81
C SER A 44 34.93 14.48 -8.19
N PHE A 45 33.82 14.23 -8.93
CA PHE A 45 33.83 13.72 -10.31
C PHE A 45 33.68 14.82 -11.38
N LYS A 46 33.51 16.09 -10.96
CA LYS A 46 33.35 17.26 -11.84
C LYS A 46 32.20 17.10 -12.84
N THR A 47 31.07 16.59 -12.36
CA THR A 47 29.87 16.32 -13.16
C THR A 47 28.87 17.45 -13.19
N ARG A 48 29.03 18.44 -12.31
CA ARG A 48 28.15 19.62 -12.26
C ARG A 48 28.29 20.44 -13.54
N GLY A 49 27.17 20.62 -14.22
CA GLY A 49 27.12 21.30 -15.52
C GLY A 49 25.82 22.06 -15.72
N SER A 50 25.60 22.51 -16.95
CA SER A 50 24.39 23.23 -17.33
C SER A 50 23.71 22.57 -18.51
N LEU A 51 22.36 22.62 -18.52
CA LEU A 51 21.50 22.18 -19.60
C LEU A 51 20.62 23.34 -20.06
N GLN A 52 20.57 23.59 -21.37
CA GLN A 52 19.69 24.60 -21.97
C GLN A 52 18.41 23.95 -22.46
N VAL A 53 17.25 24.43 -22.02
CA VAL A 53 15.94 23.96 -22.46
C VAL A 53 14.97 25.13 -22.52
N GLY A 54 14.28 25.32 -23.64
CA GLY A 54 13.27 26.37 -23.81
C GLY A 54 13.78 27.77 -23.48
N GLY A 55 15.04 28.07 -23.81
CA GLY A 55 15.69 29.35 -23.51
C GLY A 55 16.09 29.58 -22.04
N LYS A 56 15.92 28.57 -21.15
CA LYS A 56 16.34 28.61 -19.75
C LYS A 56 17.56 27.74 -19.53
N THR A 57 18.42 28.17 -18.60
CA THR A 57 19.61 27.41 -18.17
C THR A 57 19.33 26.73 -16.85
N TYR A 58 19.56 25.43 -16.80
CA TYR A 58 19.39 24.60 -15.62
C TYR A 58 20.72 24.00 -15.17
N GLU A 59 20.90 23.81 -13.88
CA GLU A 59 22.01 23.05 -13.30
C GLU A 59 21.67 21.55 -13.31
N VAL A 60 22.63 20.73 -13.68
CA VAL A 60 22.52 19.26 -13.70
C VAL A 60 23.82 18.62 -13.21
N PHE A 61 23.75 17.40 -12.68
CA PHE A 61 24.89 16.51 -12.46
C PHE A 61 24.94 15.50 -13.60
N SER A 62 25.88 15.69 -14.53
CA SER A 62 25.85 15.06 -15.84
C SER A 62 26.43 13.64 -15.83
N LEU A 63 25.58 12.65 -16.06
CA LEU A 63 26.01 11.27 -16.31
C LEU A 63 26.80 11.13 -17.62
N ASP A 64 26.53 11.97 -18.63
CA ASP A 64 27.29 11.94 -19.89
C ASP A 64 28.73 12.42 -19.71
N VAL A 65 28.93 13.45 -18.86
CA VAL A 65 30.29 13.89 -18.49
C VAL A 65 31.03 12.76 -17.76
N LEU A 66 30.37 12.10 -16.81
CA LEU A 66 30.94 10.95 -16.12
C LEU A 66 31.23 9.78 -17.06
N ALA A 67 30.37 9.51 -18.03
CA ALA A 67 30.52 8.42 -19.00
C ALA A 67 31.73 8.60 -19.93
N LYS A 68 32.22 9.82 -20.13
CA LYS A 68 33.45 10.08 -20.92
C LYS A 68 34.70 9.51 -20.25
N SER A 69 34.77 9.58 -18.93
CA SER A 69 35.87 9.00 -18.14
C SER A 69 35.58 7.57 -17.66
N ASN A 70 34.30 7.19 -17.58
CA ASN A 70 33.83 5.91 -17.06
C ASN A 70 32.79 5.30 -18.00
N PRO A 71 33.18 4.67 -19.13
CA PRO A 71 32.23 4.14 -20.13
C PRO A 71 31.23 3.11 -19.59
N SER A 72 31.55 2.46 -18.46
CA SER A 72 30.64 1.52 -17.76
C SER A 72 29.29 2.14 -17.40
N VAL A 73 29.20 3.45 -17.21
CA VAL A 73 27.94 4.18 -16.95
C VAL A 73 26.88 3.85 -18.00
N ARG A 74 27.27 3.73 -19.27
CA ARG A 74 26.36 3.44 -20.38
C ARG A 74 25.89 2.00 -20.42
N GLN A 75 26.54 1.10 -19.67
CA GLN A 75 26.18 -0.31 -19.55
C GLN A 75 25.27 -0.58 -18.33
N LEU A 76 25.23 0.36 -17.37
CA LEU A 76 24.35 0.23 -16.21
C LEU A 76 22.86 0.18 -16.64
N PRO A 77 22.02 -0.60 -15.97
CA PRO A 77 20.57 -0.46 -16.05
C PRO A 77 20.11 0.97 -15.82
N PHE A 78 19.03 1.39 -16.47
CA PHE A 78 18.51 2.76 -16.35
C PHE A 78 18.19 3.12 -14.90
N SER A 79 17.62 2.19 -14.14
CA SER A 79 17.35 2.36 -12.71
C SER A 79 18.61 2.65 -11.90
N LEU A 80 19.74 1.99 -12.18
CA LEU A 80 21.01 2.27 -11.52
C LEU A 80 21.63 3.60 -11.95
N ARG A 81 21.39 4.06 -13.18
CA ARG A 81 21.82 5.40 -13.62
C ARG A 81 21.12 6.49 -12.81
N VAL A 82 19.82 6.31 -12.46
CA VAL A 82 19.10 7.21 -11.59
C VAL A 82 19.69 7.23 -10.17
N LEU A 83 20.06 6.05 -9.62
CA LEU A 83 20.75 5.99 -8.32
C LEU A 83 22.12 6.65 -8.37
N LEU A 84 22.88 6.47 -9.48
CA LEU A 84 24.19 7.10 -9.67
C LEU A 84 24.09 8.62 -9.73
N GLU A 85 23.11 9.20 -10.44
CA GLU A 85 22.87 10.63 -10.45
C GLU A 85 22.58 11.15 -9.05
N ASN A 86 21.76 10.42 -8.30
CA ASN A 86 21.43 10.75 -6.92
C ASN A 86 22.66 10.83 -6.02
N LEU A 87 23.57 9.86 -6.12
CA LEU A 87 24.83 9.86 -5.38
C LEU A 87 25.73 11.06 -5.76
N LEU A 88 25.88 11.36 -7.06
CA LEU A 88 26.65 12.50 -7.53
C LEU A 88 26.12 13.83 -6.99
N ARG A 89 24.82 13.98 -6.99
CA ARG A 89 24.14 15.21 -6.56
C ARG A 89 24.21 15.44 -5.04
N HIS A 90 24.29 14.37 -4.26
CA HIS A 90 24.31 14.40 -2.80
C HIS A 90 25.67 14.08 -2.18
N GLU A 91 26.73 14.02 -2.97
CA GLU A 91 28.08 13.80 -2.47
C GLU A 91 28.48 14.94 -1.50
N ASP A 92 28.65 14.60 -0.21
CA ASP A 92 28.99 15.52 0.88
C ASP A 92 30.25 15.08 1.66
N GLY A 93 30.85 13.94 1.28
CA GLY A 93 32.03 13.36 1.95
C GLY A 93 31.74 12.74 3.31
N ARG A 94 30.49 12.79 3.81
CA ARG A 94 30.07 12.28 5.10
C ARG A 94 29.04 11.16 4.96
N VAL A 95 27.87 11.49 4.43
CA VAL A 95 26.73 10.56 4.21
C VAL A 95 26.87 9.90 2.85
N VAL A 96 27.07 10.70 1.82
CA VAL A 96 27.39 10.23 0.48
C VAL A 96 28.86 10.55 0.19
N LYS A 97 29.68 9.52 0.14
CA LYS A 97 31.11 9.64 -0.07
C LYS A 97 31.48 9.31 -1.51
N ARG A 98 32.64 9.75 -1.95
CA ARG A 98 33.22 9.41 -3.24
C ARG A 98 33.26 7.90 -3.48
N GLU A 99 33.59 7.13 -2.44
CA GLU A 99 33.67 5.65 -2.53
C GLU A 99 32.35 5.01 -2.93
N HIS A 100 31.18 5.59 -2.54
CA HIS A 100 29.86 5.07 -2.94
C HIS A 100 29.63 5.20 -4.45
N VAL A 101 30.06 6.34 -5.03
CA VAL A 101 30.03 6.55 -6.49
C VAL A 101 30.97 5.57 -7.20
N GLU A 102 32.20 5.41 -6.69
CA GLU A 102 33.19 4.46 -7.25
C GLU A 102 32.68 3.02 -7.21
N LYS A 103 32.03 2.61 -6.13
CA LYS A 103 31.40 1.29 -6.00
C LYS A 103 30.24 1.10 -7.00
N MET A 104 29.41 2.14 -7.20
CA MET A 104 28.35 2.10 -8.20
C MET A 104 28.93 1.99 -9.63
N LEU A 105 30.02 2.69 -9.94
CA LEU A 105 30.72 2.59 -11.24
C LEU A 105 31.34 1.21 -11.47
N ALA A 106 31.81 0.57 -10.39
CA ALA A 106 32.36 -0.77 -10.38
C ALA A 106 31.31 -1.87 -10.18
N TRP A 107 30.01 -1.53 -10.30
CA TRP A 107 28.94 -2.49 -10.09
C TRP A 107 29.13 -3.76 -10.89
N ASN A 108 29.16 -4.90 -10.20
CA ASN A 108 29.26 -6.21 -10.81
C ASN A 108 27.89 -6.90 -10.77
N PRO A 109 27.26 -7.13 -11.91
CA PRO A 109 25.92 -7.73 -11.97
C PRO A 109 25.83 -9.11 -11.35
N LYS A 110 26.94 -9.85 -11.24
CA LYS A 110 26.98 -11.23 -10.72
C LYS A 110 27.37 -11.31 -9.24
N ALA A 111 27.85 -10.23 -8.65
CA ALA A 111 28.20 -10.22 -7.24
C ALA A 111 26.95 -10.14 -6.36
N ALA A 112 27.04 -10.71 -5.16
CA ALA A 112 26.05 -10.45 -4.13
C ALA A 112 26.14 -8.97 -3.69
N PRO A 113 25.01 -8.31 -3.39
CA PRO A 113 25.02 -6.94 -2.87
C PRO A 113 25.75 -6.88 -1.52
N ASP A 114 26.82 -6.07 -1.45
CA ASP A 114 27.67 -5.90 -0.27
C ASP A 114 27.90 -4.44 0.12
N THR A 115 27.59 -3.53 -0.80
CA THR A 115 27.86 -2.11 -0.63
C THR A 115 26.56 -1.35 -0.39
N GLU A 116 26.54 -0.62 0.73
CA GLU A 116 25.43 0.22 1.13
C GLU A 116 25.61 1.64 0.59
N ILE A 117 24.49 2.23 0.14
CA ILE A 117 24.40 3.63 -0.31
C ILE A 117 23.28 4.36 0.42
N SER A 118 23.45 5.67 0.53
CA SER A 118 22.43 6.59 1.04
C SER A 118 21.71 7.25 -0.12
N PHE A 119 20.41 6.99 -0.25
CA PHE A 119 19.57 7.48 -1.33
C PHE A 119 18.62 8.57 -0.84
N HIS A 120 18.63 9.73 -1.48
CA HIS A 120 17.77 10.86 -1.16
C HIS A 120 16.61 10.94 -2.16
N VAL A 121 15.37 10.79 -1.66
CA VAL A 121 14.19 10.87 -2.51
C VAL A 121 13.83 12.31 -2.85
N ALA A 122 13.26 12.53 -4.04
CA ALA A 122 12.80 13.86 -4.46
C ALA A 122 11.49 14.25 -3.74
N ARG A 123 10.63 13.30 -3.43
CA ARG A 123 9.32 13.53 -2.80
C ARG A 123 8.79 12.28 -2.09
N VAL A 124 7.74 12.47 -1.28
CA VAL A 124 7.07 11.39 -0.53
C VAL A 124 5.58 11.37 -0.87
N LEU A 125 5.03 10.19 -1.11
CA LEU A 125 3.60 9.97 -1.32
C LEU A 125 3.00 9.23 -0.13
N LEU A 126 1.92 9.74 0.41
CA LEU A 126 1.24 9.14 1.55
C LEU A 126 -0.19 8.76 1.14
N GLN A 127 -0.66 7.60 1.53
CA GLN A 127 -2.08 7.30 1.58
C GLN A 127 -2.61 7.56 3.01
N ASP A 128 -3.89 7.77 3.18
CA ASP A 128 -4.42 8.32 4.43
C ASP A 128 -4.29 7.40 5.66
N PHE A 129 -4.38 6.07 5.52
CA PHE A 129 -4.29 5.17 6.68
C PHE A 129 -2.87 5.02 7.24
N THR A 130 -1.85 5.23 6.43
CA THR A 130 -0.45 5.16 6.84
C THR A 130 0.22 6.53 6.90
N GLY A 131 -0.36 7.53 6.23
CA GLY A 131 0.11 8.91 6.26
C GLY A 131 -0.38 9.68 7.50
N VAL A 132 -1.61 9.42 7.98
CA VAL A 132 -2.11 10.07 9.21
C VAL A 132 -1.18 9.85 10.40
N PRO A 133 -0.70 8.63 10.73
CA PRO A 133 0.28 8.46 11.80
C PRO A 133 1.56 9.28 11.60
N ALA A 134 2.07 9.39 10.38
CA ALA A 134 3.26 10.20 10.10
C ALA A 134 3.00 11.70 10.39
N VAL A 135 1.84 12.21 10.00
CA VAL A 135 1.45 13.60 10.31
C VAL A 135 1.22 13.79 11.81
N VAL A 136 0.67 12.78 12.52
CA VAL A 136 0.51 12.78 14.00
C VAL A 136 1.87 12.88 14.67
N ASP A 137 2.86 12.12 14.21
CA ASP A 137 4.20 12.17 14.76
C ASP A 137 4.88 13.51 14.49
N LEU A 138 4.75 14.08 13.28
CA LEU A 138 5.25 15.43 12.99
C LEU A 138 4.58 16.50 13.88
N ALA A 139 3.29 16.38 14.16
CA ALA A 139 2.58 17.27 15.08
C ALA A 139 3.11 17.13 16.52
N GLY A 140 3.29 15.90 17.01
CA GLY A 140 3.92 15.62 18.30
C GLY A 140 5.37 16.10 18.39
N MET A 141 6.13 15.98 17.30
CA MET A 141 7.49 16.50 17.23
C MET A 141 7.56 18.03 17.37
N ARG A 142 6.58 18.78 16.83
CA ARG A 142 6.50 20.24 17.03
C ARG A 142 6.42 20.62 18.49
N GLU A 143 5.54 19.95 19.24
CA GLU A 143 5.43 20.18 20.68
C GLU A 143 6.67 19.77 21.44
N ALA A 144 7.24 18.60 21.09
CA ALA A 144 8.46 18.12 21.72
C ALA A 144 9.63 19.07 21.46
N LEU A 145 9.75 19.63 20.25
CA LEU A 145 10.77 20.61 19.93
C LEU A 145 10.60 21.91 20.71
N ALA A 146 9.35 22.39 20.86
CA ALA A 146 9.02 23.54 21.72
C ALA A 146 9.39 23.27 23.18
N ALA A 147 9.07 22.07 23.72
CA ALA A 147 9.44 21.69 25.09
C ALA A 147 10.98 21.62 25.27
N LEU A 148 11.74 21.30 24.25
CA LEU A 148 13.19 21.37 24.22
C LEU A 148 13.75 22.81 24.02
N GLY A 149 12.89 23.82 23.90
CA GLY A 149 13.23 25.23 23.70
C GLY A 149 13.59 25.59 22.23
N GLY A 150 13.23 24.74 21.27
CA GLY A 150 13.38 25.00 19.83
C GLY A 150 12.13 25.60 19.20
N ASP A 151 12.26 26.08 17.95
CA ASP A 151 11.15 26.61 17.17
C ASP A 151 10.36 25.45 16.52
N PRO A 152 9.03 25.26 16.86
CA PRO A 152 8.19 24.24 16.26
C PRO A 152 8.16 24.28 14.73
N ASN A 153 8.30 25.47 14.15
CA ASN A 153 8.27 25.66 12.71
C ASN A 153 9.49 25.10 11.96
N LYS A 154 10.51 24.61 12.67
CA LYS A 154 11.59 23.80 12.08
C LYS A 154 11.11 22.41 11.67
N ILE A 155 10.03 21.90 12.28
CA ILE A 155 9.40 20.62 11.89
C ILE A 155 8.45 20.88 10.71
N ASN A 156 8.96 20.62 9.52
CA ASN A 156 8.22 20.62 8.26
C ASN A 156 8.81 19.56 7.34
N PRO A 157 8.02 18.99 6.43
CA PRO A 157 8.57 18.20 5.33
C PRO A 157 9.63 19.00 4.55
N ARG A 158 10.84 18.48 4.51
CA ARG A 158 11.93 19.01 3.69
C ARG A 158 11.74 18.62 2.23
N ASN A 159 11.33 17.37 2.00
CA ASN A 159 10.91 16.89 0.70
C ASN A 159 9.41 17.13 0.51
N PRO A 160 8.94 17.54 -0.67
CA PRO A 160 7.53 17.67 -0.96
C PRO A 160 6.78 16.38 -0.63
N ALA A 161 5.64 16.53 0.04
CA ALA A 161 4.81 15.42 0.47
C ALA A 161 3.37 15.61 -0.01
N ASP A 162 2.84 14.59 -0.66
CA ASP A 162 1.46 14.52 -1.08
C ASP A 162 0.75 13.40 -0.33
N LEU A 163 -0.32 13.74 0.41
CA LEU A 163 -1.18 12.76 1.05
C LEU A 163 -2.49 12.67 0.27
N VAL A 164 -2.85 11.46 -0.16
CA VAL A 164 -4.12 11.21 -0.87
C VAL A 164 -5.05 10.45 0.07
N ILE A 165 -6.27 10.96 0.24
CA ILE A 165 -7.32 10.29 1.01
C ILE A 165 -8.06 9.34 0.07
N ASP A 166 -7.77 8.04 0.19
CA ASP A 166 -8.20 7.04 -0.78
C ASP A 166 -8.53 5.66 -0.18
N HIS A 167 -8.30 5.45 1.13
CA HIS A 167 -8.53 4.17 1.80
C HIS A 167 -9.66 4.22 2.84
N SER A 168 -10.37 5.33 2.97
CA SER A 168 -11.41 5.55 3.99
C SER A 168 -12.80 5.12 3.56
N VAL A 169 -13.06 5.06 2.25
CA VAL A 169 -14.36 4.67 1.71
C VAL A 169 -14.65 3.18 1.96
N VAL A 170 -15.86 2.89 2.42
CA VAL A 170 -16.38 1.51 2.60
C VAL A 170 -17.64 1.35 1.76
N VAL A 171 -17.78 0.20 1.10
CA VAL A 171 -18.97 -0.10 0.29
C VAL A 171 -20.09 -0.60 1.19
N ASP A 172 -20.72 0.31 1.92
CA ASP A 172 -21.91 0.02 2.74
C ASP A 172 -23.16 -0.11 1.86
N GLN A 173 -23.29 0.80 0.90
CA GLN A 173 -24.39 0.83 -0.07
C GLN A 173 -23.89 0.46 -1.46
N PHE A 174 -24.64 -0.34 -2.19
CA PHE A 174 -24.32 -0.81 -3.53
C PHE A 174 -25.57 -1.07 -4.38
N GLY A 175 -25.42 -1.26 -5.68
CA GLY A 175 -26.48 -1.66 -6.60
C GLY A 175 -27.53 -0.59 -6.89
N THR A 176 -27.30 0.67 -6.53
CA THR A 176 -28.20 1.80 -6.80
C THR A 176 -27.45 3.06 -7.21
N SER A 177 -28.11 3.96 -7.91
CA SER A 177 -27.54 5.26 -8.31
C SER A 177 -27.19 6.17 -7.12
N GLY A 178 -27.80 5.96 -5.96
CA GLY A 178 -27.50 6.69 -4.72
C GLY A 178 -26.32 6.15 -3.92
N SER A 179 -25.76 4.99 -4.30
CA SER A 179 -24.72 4.30 -3.53
C SER A 179 -23.48 5.14 -3.27
N PHE A 180 -23.00 5.85 -4.30
CA PHE A 180 -21.84 6.74 -4.17
C PHE A 180 -22.06 7.84 -3.11
N GLN A 181 -23.18 8.54 -3.21
CA GLN A 181 -23.47 9.64 -2.30
C GLN A 181 -23.60 9.14 -0.84
N ALA A 182 -24.32 8.04 -0.64
CA ALA A 182 -24.50 7.46 0.69
C ALA A 182 -23.17 6.99 1.30
N ASN A 183 -22.32 6.32 0.53
CA ASN A 183 -21.00 5.87 1.01
C ASN A 183 -20.08 7.05 1.34
N ALA A 184 -20.08 8.10 0.51
CA ALA A 184 -19.28 9.29 0.74
C ALA A 184 -19.73 10.09 1.97
N GLU A 185 -21.03 10.15 2.26
CA GLU A 185 -21.56 10.74 3.50
C GLU A 185 -21.13 9.95 4.72
N LEU A 186 -21.27 8.63 4.71
CA LEU A 186 -20.80 7.75 5.78
C LEU A 186 -19.28 7.83 5.98
N GLU A 187 -18.51 7.93 4.90
CA GLU A 187 -17.06 8.12 4.97
C GLU A 187 -16.70 9.40 5.73
N PHE A 188 -17.32 10.53 5.37
CA PHE A 188 -17.09 11.81 6.03
C PHE A 188 -17.54 11.80 7.50
N GLU A 189 -18.68 11.21 7.80
CA GLU A 189 -19.18 11.10 9.18
C GLU A 189 -18.21 10.31 10.06
N ARG A 190 -17.80 9.11 9.60
CA ARG A 190 -16.90 8.22 10.34
C ARG A 190 -15.49 8.78 10.53
N ASN A 191 -15.03 9.58 9.58
CA ASN A 191 -13.62 10.02 9.54
C ASN A 191 -13.45 11.53 9.81
N ARG A 192 -14.49 12.21 10.25
CA ARG A 192 -14.51 13.67 10.42
C ARG A 192 -13.35 14.22 11.26
N GLU A 193 -13.04 13.58 12.40
CA GLU A 193 -11.91 13.97 13.25
C GLU A 193 -10.58 13.87 12.50
N ARG A 194 -10.36 12.77 11.79
CA ARG A 194 -9.15 12.51 11.02
C ARG A 194 -9.03 13.49 9.85
N TYR A 195 -10.13 13.81 9.19
CA TYR A 195 -10.15 14.76 8.09
C TYR A 195 -9.90 16.19 8.57
N ALA A 196 -10.45 16.57 9.71
CA ALA A 196 -10.15 17.87 10.33
C ALA A 196 -8.65 17.97 10.69
N PHE A 197 -8.06 16.91 11.23
CA PHE A 197 -6.63 16.84 11.50
C PHE A 197 -5.77 17.00 10.24
N LEU A 198 -6.09 16.29 9.16
CA LEU A 198 -5.39 16.42 7.88
C LEU A 198 -5.56 17.82 7.27
N ARG A 199 -6.75 18.41 7.40
CA ARG A 199 -7.02 19.77 6.95
C ARG A 199 -6.19 20.81 7.72
N TRP A 200 -6.04 20.62 9.05
CA TRP A 200 -5.11 21.40 9.85
C TRP A 200 -3.67 21.20 9.36
N GLY A 201 -3.23 19.97 9.18
CA GLY A 201 -1.87 19.64 8.72
C GLY A 201 -1.53 20.31 7.40
N GLN A 202 -2.48 20.33 6.44
CA GLN A 202 -2.33 21.02 5.16
C GLN A 202 -2.07 22.53 5.32
N GLY A 203 -2.64 23.14 6.36
CA GLY A 203 -2.42 24.57 6.67
C GLY A 203 -1.15 24.82 7.49
N ALA A 204 -0.82 23.90 8.40
CA ALA A 204 0.26 24.05 9.37
C ALA A 204 1.65 23.70 8.79
N PHE A 205 1.74 22.66 7.94
CA PHE A 205 3.00 22.21 7.37
C PHE A 205 3.25 22.78 5.99
N ARG A 206 4.44 23.34 5.79
CA ARG A 206 4.95 23.70 4.45
C ARG A 206 5.36 22.43 3.70
N ASN A 207 5.34 22.46 2.38
CA ASN A 207 5.64 21.31 1.51
C ASN A 207 4.75 20.07 1.75
N PHE A 208 3.56 20.26 2.35
CA PHE A 208 2.59 19.20 2.58
C PHE A 208 1.27 19.54 1.91
N ARG A 209 0.80 18.66 1.00
CA ARG A 209 -0.48 18.81 0.33
C ARG A 209 -1.37 17.63 0.64
N VAL A 210 -2.67 17.87 0.74
CA VAL A 210 -3.67 16.82 0.88
C VAL A 210 -4.55 16.81 -0.37
N VAL A 211 -4.63 15.66 -1.01
CA VAL A 211 -5.64 15.37 -2.04
C VAL A 211 -6.87 14.85 -1.31
N PRO A 212 -7.99 15.57 -1.36
CA PRO A 212 -9.20 15.26 -0.59
C PRO A 212 -9.85 13.93 -0.99
N PRO A 213 -10.80 13.42 -0.18
CA PRO A 213 -11.61 12.24 -0.50
C PRO A 213 -12.30 12.37 -1.86
N ASP A 214 -12.75 11.27 -2.41
CA ASP A 214 -13.45 11.20 -3.71
C ASP A 214 -12.63 11.65 -4.92
N THR A 215 -11.31 11.81 -4.81
CA THR A 215 -10.46 12.22 -5.95
C THR A 215 -9.96 11.02 -6.74
N GLY A 216 -9.50 10.00 -6.07
CA GLY A 216 -8.98 8.77 -6.65
C GLY A 216 -7.96 8.09 -5.75
N ILE A 217 -7.44 6.94 -6.21
CA ILE A 217 -6.42 6.18 -5.49
C ILE A 217 -5.03 6.81 -5.65
N CYS A 218 -4.23 6.81 -4.59
CA CYS A 218 -2.96 7.55 -4.51
C CYS A 218 -2.01 7.25 -5.67
N HIS A 219 -1.82 5.98 -6.04
CA HIS A 219 -0.88 5.63 -7.10
C HIS A 219 -1.38 5.99 -8.51
N GLN A 220 -2.70 6.00 -8.77
CA GLN A 220 -3.24 6.49 -10.05
C GLN A 220 -3.24 8.01 -10.13
N VAL A 221 -3.62 8.71 -9.06
CA VAL A 221 -3.50 10.18 -8.96
C VAL A 221 -2.03 10.60 -9.12
N ASN A 222 -1.11 9.83 -8.55
CA ASN A 222 0.32 10.05 -8.74
C ASN A 222 0.73 9.89 -10.22
N LEU A 223 0.34 8.81 -10.86
CA LEU A 223 0.66 8.54 -12.26
C LEU A 223 0.09 9.62 -13.20
N GLU A 224 -1.18 9.97 -13.02
CA GLU A 224 -1.92 10.88 -13.91
C GLU A 224 -1.62 12.35 -13.64
N PHE A 225 -1.21 12.73 -12.40
CA PHE A 225 -1.15 14.14 -12.01
C PHE A 225 0.12 14.54 -11.25
N LEU A 226 0.52 13.81 -10.17
CA LEU A 226 1.57 14.28 -9.26
C LEU A 226 2.99 14.02 -9.77
N ALA A 227 3.21 12.92 -10.50
CA ALA A 227 4.55 12.54 -10.99
C ALA A 227 5.07 13.49 -12.05
N GLN A 228 6.34 13.89 -11.90
CA GLN A 228 6.99 14.90 -12.77
C GLN A 228 7.98 14.30 -13.77
N VAL A 229 8.48 13.07 -13.52
CA VAL A 229 9.54 12.36 -14.27
C VAL A 229 10.91 13.03 -14.13
N VAL A 230 11.00 14.33 -14.33
CA VAL A 230 12.16 15.16 -14.02
C VAL A 230 11.71 16.25 -13.04
N PHE A 231 12.34 16.25 -11.88
CA PHE A 231 12.05 17.19 -10.83
C PHE A 231 12.85 18.49 -11.02
N GLN A 232 12.20 19.61 -10.73
CA GLN A 232 12.84 20.91 -10.76
C GLN A 232 12.83 21.53 -9.38
N ASP A 233 14.03 21.79 -8.83
CA ASP A 233 14.23 22.56 -7.61
C ASP A 233 15.01 23.85 -7.93
N GLY A 234 14.32 24.95 -7.97
CA GLY A 234 14.89 26.21 -8.42
C GLY A 234 15.42 26.12 -9.86
N LYS A 235 16.75 26.19 -10.01
CA LYS A 235 17.45 26.03 -11.30
C LYS A 235 17.99 24.63 -11.53
N ARG A 236 17.85 23.72 -10.57
CA ARG A 236 18.41 22.37 -10.66
C ARG A 236 17.38 21.39 -11.23
N LEU A 237 17.82 20.53 -12.15
CA LEU A 237 17.03 19.41 -12.65
C LEU A 237 17.66 18.09 -12.22
N PHE A 238 16.81 17.13 -11.87
CA PHE A 238 17.21 15.77 -11.49
C PHE A 238 16.04 14.80 -11.69
N PRO A 239 16.27 13.47 -11.71
CA PRO A 239 15.19 12.51 -11.85
C PRO A 239 14.19 12.61 -10.69
N ASP A 240 12.90 12.56 -10.99
CA ASP A 240 11.87 12.35 -9.98
C ASP A 240 12.10 10.98 -9.33
N THR A 241 12.14 10.96 -8.02
CA THR A 241 12.29 9.73 -7.22
C THR A 241 11.34 9.78 -6.05
N LEU A 242 10.75 8.66 -5.73
CA LEU A 242 9.59 8.59 -4.86
C LEU A 242 9.70 7.46 -3.85
N VAL A 243 9.35 7.72 -2.59
CA VAL A 243 8.88 6.67 -1.69
C VAL A 243 7.46 6.96 -1.26
N GLY A 244 6.70 5.89 -1.03
CA GLY A 244 5.32 6.03 -0.62
C GLY A 244 4.92 5.06 0.46
N THR A 245 3.96 5.46 1.28
CA THR A 245 3.37 4.57 2.30
C THR A 245 2.34 3.60 1.71
N ASP A 246 2.09 3.68 0.42
CA ASP A 246 1.35 2.69 -0.36
C ASP A 246 2.30 1.71 -1.04
N SER A 247 2.04 0.40 -0.94
CA SER A 247 2.88 -0.61 -1.58
C SER A 247 2.88 -0.50 -3.10
N HIS A 248 1.80 0.00 -3.72
CA HIS A 248 1.67 0.16 -5.17
C HIS A 248 2.22 1.50 -5.70
N THR A 249 2.96 2.23 -4.87
CA THR A 249 3.80 3.38 -5.30
C THR A 249 4.65 3.03 -6.53
N THR A 250 5.02 1.76 -6.67
CA THR A 250 5.76 1.22 -7.82
C THR A 250 5.08 1.42 -9.17
N MET A 251 3.78 1.74 -9.23
CA MET A 251 3.09 2.07 -10.48
C MET A 251 3.78 3.19 -11.25
N VAL A 252 4.40 4.14 -10.56
CA VAL A 252 5.14 5.27 -11.14
C VAL A 252 6.38 4.83 -11.93
N ASN A 253 6.88 3.61 -11.72
CA ASN A 253 8.04 3.10 -12.43
C ASN A 253 7.78 2.96 -13.94
N SER A 254 6.51 2.89 -14.35
CA SER A 254 6.09 2.92 -15.75
C SER A 254 6.45 4.22 -16.47
N LEU A 255 6.60 5.32 -15.73
CA LEU A 255 7.01 6.63 -16.24
C LEU A 255 8.54 6.83 -16.26
N GLY A 256 9.34 5.84 -15.87
CA GLY A 256 10.78 6.00 -15.68
C GLY A 256 11.17 6.69 -14.38
N VAL A 257 10.27 6.71 -13.40
CA VAL A 257 10.51 7.22 -12.05
C VAL A 257 10.88 6.07 -11.12
N VAL A 258 12.03 6.15 -10.45
CA VAL A 258 12.40 5.18 -9.43
C VAL A 258 11.61 5.45 -8.16
N GLY A 259 10.72 4.52 -7.81
CA GLY A 259 9.87 4.67 -6.65
C GLY A 259 9.37 3.35 -6.11
N TRP A 260 9.23 3.24 -4.76
CA TRP A 260 8.75 2.03 -4.10
C TRP A 260 8.02 2.32 -2.79
N GLY A 261 7.31 1.29 -2.29
CA GLY A 261 6.62 1.34 -1.00
C GLY A 261 7.59 1.22 0.18
N VAL A 262 7.37 2.05 1.20
CA VAL A 262 8.14 2.07 2.46
C VAL A 262 7.21 2.05 3.66
N GLY A 263 7.77 1.81 4.86
CA GLY A 263 7.07 1.98 6.13
C GLY A 263 6.82 3.44 6.49
N GLY A 264 5.84 3.69 7.37
CA GLY A 264 5.58 5.04 7.89
C GLY A 264 6.83 5.69 8.45
N ILE A 265 7.62 4.96 9.22
CA ILE A 265 8.86 5.46 9.86
C ILE A 265 9.91 5.87 8.80
N GLU A 266 10.10 5.07 7.75
CA GLU A 266 11.01 5.42 6.65
C GLU A 266 10.47 6.63 5.86
N ALA A 267 9.14 6.71 5.67
CA ALA A 267 8.51 7.88 5.05
C ALA A 267 8.70 9.14 5.92
N GLU A 268 8.52 9.05 7.24
CA GLU A 268 8.77 10.13 8.18
C GLU A 268 10.23 10.61 8.13
N ALA A 269 11.17 9.66 8.07
CA ALA A 269 12.58 9.97 7.87
C ALA A 269 12.83 10.73 6.57
N ALA A 270 12.26 10.24 5.47
CA ALA A 270 12.36 10.87 4.16
C ALA A 270 11.70 12.26 4.14
N LEU A 271 10.54 12.43 4.79
CA LEU A 271 9.90 13.74 4.99
C LEU A 271 10.83 14.73 5.67
N LEU A 272 11.57 14.28 6.68
CA LEU A 272 12.52 15.10 7.45
C LEU A 272 13.89 15.25 6.75
N GLY A 273 14.02 14.79 5.50
CA GLY A 273 15.21 14.91 4.68
C GLY A 273 16.33 13.95 5.03
N GLN A 274 16.04 12.87 5.78
CA GLN A 274 17.00 11.80 6.00
C GLN A 274 17.10 10.93 4.76
N PRO A 275 18.30 10.45 4.38
CA PRO A 275 18.46 9.49 3.31
C PRO A 275 17.88 8.13 3.71
N LEU A 276 17.46 7.39 2.72
CA LEU A 276 17.15 5.97 2.87
C LEU A 276 18.40 5.15 2.59
N THR A 277 18.65 4.20 3.44
CA THR A 277 19.82 3.33 3.31
C THR A 277 19.43 2.06 2.55
N MET A 278 20.19 1.70 1.53
CA MET A 278 19.97 0.50 0.73
C MET A 278 21.26 -0.08 0.19
N LEU A 279 21.31 -1.39 0.00
CA LEU A 279 22.38 -2.00 -0.77
C LEU A 279 22.24 -1.63 -2.25
N ILE A 280 23.38 -1.49 -2.97
CA ILE A 280 23.34 -1.38 -4.44
C ILE A 280 22.64 -2.62 -4.97
N PRO A 281 21.45 -2.53 -5.60
CA PRO A 281 20.64 -3.70 -5.88
C PRO A 281 21.16 -4.51 -7.07
N GLN A 282 20.86 -5.79 -7.07
CA GLN A 282 20.85 -6.58 -8.29
C GLN A 282 19.69 -6.15 -9.18
N VAL A 283 19.88 -6.13 -10.49
CA VAL A 283 18.85 -5.78 -11.46
C VAL A 283 18.60 -6.95 -12.39
N VAL A 284 17.36 -7.45 -12.38
CA VAL A 284 16.90 -8.51 -13.27
C VAL A 284 16.29 -7.86 -14.51
N GLY A 285 16.86 -8.13 -15.67
CA GLY A 285 16.29 -7.72 -16.95
C GLY A 285 15.12 -8.63 -17.33
N PHE A 286 13.98 -8.04 -17.69
CA PHE A 286 12.82 -8.77 -18.21
C PHE A 286 12.57 -8.37 -19.66
N ARG A 287 12.99 -9.25 -20.60
CA ARG A 287 12.87 -9.00 -22.02
C ARG A 287 11.47 -9.31 -22.53
N LEU A 288 10.83 -8.34 -23.15
CA LEU A 288 9.54 -8.49 -23.83
C LEU A 288 9.73 -8.52 -25.35
N SER A 289 9.06 -9.45 -26.02
CA SER A 289 9.04 -9.58 -27.46
C SER A 289 7.63 -9.92 -27.97
N GLY A 290 7.40 -9.76 -29.27
CA GLY A 290 6.09 -10.04 -29.86
C GLY A 290 5.01 -9.01 -29.53
N LYS A 291 3.76 -9.42 -29.65
CA LYS A 291 2.54 -8.61 -29.34
C LYS A 291 1.53 -9.48 -28.61
N LEU A 292 0.70 -8.88 -27.79
CA LEU A 292 -0.41 -9.58 -27.13
C LEU A 292 -1.38 -10.15 -28.19
N PRO A 293 -1.84 -11.39 -28.01
CA PRO A 293 -2.86 -11.99 -28.88
C PRO A 293 -4.23 -11.34 -28.64
N ALA A 294 -5.11 -11.44 -29.64
CA ALA A 294 -6.47 -10.98 -29.53
C ALA A 294 -7.20 -11.63 -28.33
N GLY A 295 -7.94 -10.85 -27.58
CA GLY A 295 -8.66 -11.28 -26.38
C GLY A 295 -7.82 -11.34 -25.10
N ALA A 296 -6.50 -11.24 -25.14
CA ALA A 296 -5.65 -11.07 -23.97
C ALA A 296 -5.57 -9.60 -23.55
N THR A 297 -5.57 -9.36 -22.25
CA THR A 297 -5.57 -8.03 -21.66
C THR A 297 -4.25 -7.73 -20.91
N ALA A 298 -4.04 -6.48 -20.53
CA ALA A 298 -2.94 -6.10 -19.64
C ALA A 298 -2.95 -6.86 -18.31
N THR A 299 -4.14 -7.24 -17.84
CA THR A 299 -4.30 -8.05 -16.63
C THR A 299 -3.69 -9.44 -16.81
N ASP A 300 -3.95 -10.10 -17.94
CA ASP A 300 -3.42 -11.42 -18.25
C ASP A 300 -1.88 -11.39 -18.33
N LEU A 301 -1.37 -10.32 -18.95
CA LEU A 301 0.06 -10.06 -19.04
C LEU A 301 0.69 -9.91 -17.65
N VAL A 302 0.13 -9.06 -16.79
CA VAL A 302 0.72 -8.82 -15.46
C VAL A 302 0.64 -10.07 -14.57
N LEU A 303 -0.43 -10.87 -14.66
CA LEU A 303 -0.52 -12.13 -13.93
C LEU A 303 0.55 -13.13 -14.40
N THR A 304 0.83 -13.19 -15.71
CA THR A 304 1.90 -14.00 -16.29
C THR A 304 3.27 -13.54 -15.80
N VAL A 305 3.57 -12.23 -15.87
CA VAL A 305 4.79 -11.63 -15.37
C VAL A 305 4.98 -11.90 -13.87
N THR A 306 3.92 -11.75 -13.09
CA THR A 306 3.93 -11.98 -11.63
C THR A 306 4.31 -13.42 -11.30
N GLN A 307 3.71 -14.39 -11.99
CA GLN A 307 4.04 -15.80 -11.80
C GLN A 307 5.51 -16.10 -12.15
N MET A 308 5.99 -15.58 -13.28
CA MET A 308 7.38 -15.79 -13.74
C MET A 308 8.39 -15.20 -12.77
N LEU A 309 8.20 -13.97 -12.32
CA LEU A 309 9.10 -13.26 -11.41
C LEU A 309 9.09 -13.86 -10.01
N ARG A 310 7.92 -14.28 -9.50
CA ARG A 310 7.83 -15.02 -8.24
C ARG A 310 8.60 -16.33 -8.29
N LYS A 311 8.43 -17.09 -9.37
CA LYS A 311 9.18 -18.32 -9.59
C LYS A 311 10.68 -18.09 -9.69
N LYS A 312 11.11 -16.96 -10.29
CA LYS A 312 12.52 -16.56 -10.40
C LYS A 312 13.13 -16.17 -9.05
N GLY A 313 12.36 -15.63 -8.12
CA GLY A 313 12.86 -15.14 -6.84
C GLY A 313 13.57 -13.79 -6.94
N VAL A 314 12.80 -12.72 -7.05
CA VAL A 314 13.28 -11.34 -7.23
C VAL A 314 13.17 -10.47 -5.98
N VAL A 315 12.95 -11.08 -4.82
CA VAL A 315 12.82 -10.35 -3.55
C VAL A 315 14.08 -9.51 -3.27
N GLY A 316 13.87 -8.23 -2.99
CA GLY A 316 14.96 -7.26 -2.75
C GLY A 316 15.74 -6.83 -3.99
N LYS A 317 15.36 -7.30 -5.19
CA LYS A 317 15.97 -6.90 -6.46
C LYS A 317 15.15 -5.85 -7.17
N PHE A 318 15.77 -5.15 -8.10
CA PHE A 318 15.09 -4.36 -9.11
C PHE A 318 14.76 -5.26 -10.32
N VAL A 319 13.63 -5.00 -10.95
CA VAL A 319 13.27 -5.56 -12.24
C VAL A 319 13.19 -4.43 -13.24
N GLU A 320 13.84 -4.56 -14.38
CA GLU A 320 13.83 -3.58 -15.46
C GLU A 320 13.34 -4.24 -16.76
N PHE A 321 12.26 -3.69 -17.32
CA PHE A 321 11.64 -4.19 -18.52
C PHE A 321 12.32 -3.60 -19.76
N PHE A 322 12.61 -4.41 -20.74
CA PHE A 322 13.31 -4.02 -21.96
C PHE A 322 12.94 -4.92 -23.16
N GLY A 323 13.49 -4.64 -24.31
CA GLY A 323 13.30 -5.41 -25.53
C GLY A 323 12.22 -4.84 -26.47
N PRO A 324 12.09 -5.41 -27.69
CA PRO A 324 11.25 -4.84 -28.76
C PRO A 324 9.75 -4.84 -28.45
N GLY A 325 9.28 -5.71 -27.53
CA GLY A 325 7.88 -5.78 -27.14
C GLY A 325 7.38 -4.57 -26.34
N ILE A 326 8.29 -3.79 -25.73
CA ILE A 326 7.90 -2.59 -24.96
C ILE A 326 7.17 -1.58 -25.83
N SER A 327 7.61 -1.39 -27.07
CA SER A 327 7.00 -0.41 -27.98
C SER A 327 5.55 -0.72 -28.35
N GLY A 328 5.11 -1.97 -28.14
CA GLY A 328 3.72 -2.40 -28.33
C GLY A 328 2.82 -2.23 -27.11
N LEU A 329 3.37 -1.82 -25.97
CA LEU A 329 2.65 -1.61 -24.73
C LEU A 329 2.40 -0.12 -24.50
N SER A 330 1.14 0.24 -24.33
CA SER A 330 0.75 1.59 -23.89
C SER A 330 1.28 1.85 -22.46
N LEU A 331 1.40 3.11 -22.08
CA LEU A 331 1.83 3.43 -20.72
C LEU A 331 0.91 2.84 -19.64
N PRO A 332 -0.44 2.82 -19.80
CA PRO A 332 -1.32 2.12 -18.85
C PRO A 332 -1.03 0.61 -18.75
N ASP A 333 -0.61 -0.08 -19.82
CA ASP A 333 -0.21 -1.48 -19.74
C ASP A 333 1.06 -1.65 -18.90
N ARG A 334 2.06 -0.78 -19.13
CA ARG A 334 3.29 -0.75 -18.32
C ARG A 334 2.99 -0.42 -16.86
N ALA A 335 2.05 0.49 -16.61
CA ALA A 335 1.61 0.86 -15.27
C ALA A 335 0.96 -0.32 -14.53
N THR A 336 0.17 -1.13 -15.24
CA THR A 336 -0.42 -2.37 -14.71
C THR A 336 0.67 -3.35 -14.25
N ILE A 337 1.75 -3.50 -15.04
CA ILE A 337 2.89 -4.37 -14.69
C ILE A 337 3.68 -3.80 -13.51
N ALA A 338 4.01 -2.52 -13.55
CA ALA A 338 4.79 -1.86 -12.50
C ALA A 338 4.04 -1.83 -11.15
N ASN A 339 2.71 -1.70 -11.19
CA ASN A 339 1.85 -1.72 -10.01
C ASN A 339 2.02 -2.99 -9.18
N MET A 340 2.11 -4.14 -9.82
CA MET A 340 2.21 -5.44 -9.13
C MET A 340 3.65 -5.84 -8.73
N ALA A 341 4.60 -4.89 -8.67
CA ALA A 341 5.95 -5.18 -8.18
C ALA A 341 5.97 -5.79 -6.77
N PRO A 342 5.16 -5.35 -5.80
CA PRO A 342 5.06 -6.01 -4.50
C PRO A 342 4.56 -7.46 -4.59
N GLU A 343 3.63 -7.76 -5.48
CA GLU A 343 3.05 -9.09 -5.66
C GLU A 343 4.06 -10.06 -6.27
N TYR A 344 4.86 -9.63 -7.23
CA TYR A 344 5.96 -10.49 -7.72
C TYR A 344 7.24 -10.43 -6.87
N GLY A 345 7.30 -9.52 -5.87
CA GLY A 345 8.32 -9.49 -4.84
C GLY A 345 9.53 -8.60 -5.15
N ALA A 346 9.52 -7.83 -6.24
CA ALA A 346 10.59 -6.89 -6.55
C ALA A 346 10.43 -5.57 -5.80
N THR A 347 11.53 -4.85 -5.59
CA THR A 347 11.50 -3.50 -5.03
C THR A 347 10.87 -2.52 -6.02
N ILE A 348 11.21 -2.62 -7.32
CA ILE A 348 10.63 -1.84 -8.42
C ILE A 348 10.42 -2.71 -9.66
N GLY A 349 9.48 -2.28 -10.52
CA GLY A 349 9.25 -2.83 -11.86
C GLY A 349 9.38 -1.72 -12.90
N PHE A 350 10.59 -1.43 -13.35
CA PHE A 350 10.97 -0.19 -14.00
C PHE A 350 10.90 -0.28 -15.52
N PHE A 351 10.34 0.76 -16.13
CA PHE A 351 10.38 1.01 -17.57
C PHE A 351 11.16 2.30 -17.83
N PRO A 352 12.11 2.33 -18.75
CA PRO A 352 12.84 3.55 -19.07
C PRO A 352 11.94 4.57 -19.77
N VAL A 353 12.29 5.86 -19.62
CA VAL A 353 11.60 6.96 -20.31
C VAL A 353 11.79 6.82 -21.82
N ASP A 354 10.69 6.91 -22.58
CA ASP A 354 10.69 6.83 -24.04
C ASP A 354 9.63 7.76 -24.66
N GLY A 355 9.37 7.59 -25.97
CA GLY A 355 8.36 8.37 -26.68
C GLY A 355 6.94 8.16 -26.14
N GLU A 356 6.60 6.96 -25.67
CA GLU A 356 5.31 6.66 -25.07
C GLU A 356 5.12 7.40 -23.74
N THR A 357 6.17 7.48 -22.92
CA THR A 357 6.18 8.30 -21.70
C THR A 357 5.85 9.76 -22.02
N LEU A 358 6.52 10.35 -23.01
CA LEU A 358 6.26 11.74 -23.39
C LEU A 358 4.85 11.94 -23.93
N SER A 359 4.32 10.98 -24.69
CA SER A 359 2.96 10.99 -25.23
C SER A 359 1.93 10.97 -24.09
N TYR A 360 2.15 10.10 -23.09
CA TYR A 360 1.29 10.00 -21.92
C TYR A 360 1.29 11.30 -21.09
N LEU A 361 2.46 11.90 -20.88
CA LEU A 361 2.56 13.18 -20.15
C LEU A 361 1.77 14.29 -20.84
N ARG A 362 1.86 14.37 -22.18
CA ARG A 362 1.05 15.33 -22.98
C ARG A 362 -0.43 15.01 -22.87
N PHE A 363 -0.77 13.73 -22.97
CA PHE A 363 -2.14 13.25 -22.93
C PHE A 363 -2.83 13.53 -21.59
N THR A 364 -2.11 13.32 -20.47
CA THR A 364 -2.61 13.59 -19.13
C THR A 364 -2.50 15.07 -18.71
N GLY A 365 -2.19 15.95 -19.65
CA GLY A 365 -2.30 17.40 -19.48
C GLY A 365 -1.10 18.08 -18.81
N ARG A 366 0.09 17.41 -18.74
CA ARG A 366 1.30 18.07 -18.26
C ARG A 366 1.65 19.24 -19.19
N PRO A 367 2.12 20.40 -18.67
CA PRO A 367 2.53 21.54 -19.46
C PRO A 367 3.58 21.18 -20.53
N ALA A 368 3.43 21.67 -21.74
CA ALA A 368 4.35 21.38 -22.84
C ALA A 368 5.81 21.68 -22.47
N ALA A 369 6.08 22.77 -21.76
CA ALA A 369 7.42 23.13 -21.30
C ALA A 369 7.99 22.09 -20.30
N GLN A 370 7.17 21.45 -19.48
CA GLN A 370 7.61 20.35 -18.61
C GLN A 370 8.00 19.12 -19.43
N VAL A 371 7.20 18.77 -20.42
CA VAL A 371 7.48 17.62 -21.31
C VAL A 371 8.76 17.84 -22.10
N GLU A 372 9.01 19.08 -22.57
CA GLU A 372 10.26 19.47 -23.22
C GLU A 372 11.47 19.31 -22.27
N VAL A 373 11.34 19.72 -21.01
CA VAL A 373 12.37 19.53 -19.99
C VAL A 373 12.63 18.03 -19.76
N VAL A 374 11.59 17.21 -19.64
CA VAL A 374 11.73 15.74 -19.48
C VAL A 374 12.50 15.13 -20.64
N GLU A 375 12.11 15.46 -21.86
CA GLU A 375 12.77 14.93 -23.06
C GLU A 375 14.25 15.34 -23.12
N ALA A 376 14.52 16.64 -22.98
CA ALA A 376 15.88 17.19 -23.06
C ALA A 376 16.79 16.64 -21.96
N TYR A 377 16.29 16.60 -20.73
CA TYR A 377 17.06 16.06 -19.58
C TYR A 377 17.36 14.59 -19.75
N CYS A 378 16.34 13.76 -20.04
CA CYS A 378 16.53 12.32 -20.16
C CYS A 378 17.48 11.96 -21.32
N LYS A 379 17.41 12.70 -22.44
CA LYS A 379 18.37 12.52 -23.55
C LYS A 379 19.79 12.93 -23.16
N ALA A 380 19.96 14.06 -22.50
CA ALA A 380 21.27 14.56 -22.05
C ALA A 380 21.93 13.65 -20.99
N GLN A 381 21.11 12.96 -20.19
CA GLN A 381 21.60 12.04 -19.15
C GLN A 381 21.75 10.59 -19.60
N GLY A 382 21.37 10.24 -20.83
CA GLY A 382 21.32 8.86 -21.30
C GLY A 382 20.27 8.03 -20.56
N LEU A 383 19.19 8.66 -20.12
CA LEU A 383 18.03 8.04 -19.47
C LEU A 383 16.84 7.84 -20.44
N PHE A 384 16.98 8.30 -21.67
CA PHE A 384 15.96 8.16 -22.72
C PHE A 384 16.20 6.88 -23.51
N HIS A 385 15.22 5.99 -23.54
CA HIS A 385 15.29 4.75 -24.29
C HIS A 385 14.87 4.97 -25.75
N THR A 386 15.67 4.42 -26.66
CA THR A 386 15.36 4.34 -28.11
C THR A 386 15.53 2.88 -28.55
N ALA A 387 14.90 2.53 -29.67
CA ALA A 387 14.98 1.17 -30.20
C ALA A 387 16.43 0.74 -30.53
N ASP A 388 17.30 1.71 -30.86
CA ASP A 388 18.71 1.49 -31.23
C ASP A 388 19.64 1.57 -30.00
N ALA A 389 19.11 1.84 -28.82
CA ALA A 389 19.91 1.94 -27.59
C ALA A 389 20.54 0.57 -27.25
N PRO A 390 21.84 0.51 -26.90
CA PRO A 390 22.43 -0.73 -26.44
C PRO A 390 21.73 -1.24 -25.19
N GLU A 391 21.51 -2.55 -25.15
CA GLU A 391 20.88 -3.20 -24.00
C GLU A 391 21.80 -3.08 -22.78
N PRO A 392 21.26 -2.70 -21.60
CA PRO A 392 22.03 -2.69 -20.36
C PRO A 392 22.51 -4.09 -19.95
N VAL A 393 23.53 -4.14 -19.12
CA VAL A 393 23.97 -5.39 -18.50
C VAL A 393 23.13 -5.65 -17.26
N PHE A 394 22.62 -6.88 -17.11
CA PHE A 394 21.75 -7.27 -16.00
C PHE A 394 22.36 -8.38 -15.14
N SER A 395 21.93 -8.44 -13.88
CA SER A 395 22.33 -9.51 -12.94
C SER A 395 21.80 -10.87 -13.40
N ASP A 396 20.60 -10.88 -13.96
CA ASP A 396 19.92 -12.06 -14.50
C ASP A 396 18.94 -11.63 -15.60
N LEU A 397 18.47 -12.59 -16.38
CA LEU A 397 17.58 -12.34 -17.51
C LEU A 397 16.37 -13.27 -17.46
N LEU A 398 15.21 -12.72 -17.77
CA LEU A 398 13.99 -13.43 -18.13
C LEU A 398 13.50 -12.93 -19.49
N SER A 399 12.77 -13.77 -20.21
CA SER A 399 12.17 -13.41 -21.50
C SER A 399 10.75 -13.90 -21.57
N LEU A 400 9.86 -13.07 -22.12
CA LEU A 400 8.46 -13.40 -22.41
C LEU A 400 8.14 -12.98 -23.84
N ASP A 401 7.68 -13.93 -24.64
CA ASP A 401 6.98 -13.61 -25.89
C ASP A 401 5.52 -13.29 -25.55
N LEU A 402 5.12 -12.05 -25.80
CA LEU A 402 3.77 -11.57 -25.52
C LEU A 402 2.67 -12.39 -26.24
N ALA A 403 3.01 -13.03 -27.38
CA ALA A 403 2.09 -13.90 -28.11
C ALA A 403 1.70 -15.16 -27.32
N THR A 404 2.41 -15.51 -26.25
CA THR A 404 2.11 -16.66 -25.39
C THR A 404 1.19 -16.34 -24.22
N VAL A 405 0.83 -15.08 -24.03
CA VAL A 405 -0.08 -14.65 -22.96
C VAL A 405 -1.50 -15.11 -23.28
N GLU A 406 -2.16 -15.74 -22.33
CA GLU A 406 -3.53 -16.24 -22.45
C GLU A 406 -4.42 -15.66 -21.34
N PRO A 407 -5.76 -15.52 -21.57
CA PRO A 407 -6.69 -15.08 -20.55
C PRO A 407 -6.56 -15.89 -19.27
N SER A 408 -6.49 -15.20 -18.15
CA SER A 408 -6.12 -15.80 -16.87
C SER A 408 -6.81 -15.13 -15.68
N LEU A 409 -6.93 -15.88 -14.61
CA LEU A 409 -7.24 -15.41 -13.25
C LEU A 409 -6.00 -15.57 -12.37
N ALA A 410 -6.06 -15.06 -11.15
CA ALA A 410 -5.14 -15.47 -10.09
C ALA A 410 -5.89 -15.74 -8.79
N GLY A 411 -5.57 -16.85 -8.13
CA GLY A 411 -6.23 -17.28 -6.89
C GLY A 411 -6.28 -18.78 -6.72
N PRO A 412 -7.04 -19.27 -5.72
CA PRO A 412 -7.96 -18.51 -4.86
C PRO A 412 -7.30 -17.82 -3.64
N LYS A 413 -5.99 -18.04 -3.39
CA LYS A 413 -5.34 -17.63 -2.13
C LYS A 413 -4.32 -16.50 -2.31
N ARG A 414 -3.59 -16.44 -3.46
CA ARG A 414 -2.46 -15.52 -3.64
C ARG A 414 -2.43 -14.90 -5.05
N PRO A 415 -1.93 -13.68 -5.23
CA PRO A 415 -1.92 -12.99 -6.52
C PRO A 415 -0.96 -13.61 -7.56
N GLN A 416 0.02 -14.38 -7.13
CA GLN A 416 0.94 -15.08 -8.02
C GLN A 416 0.46 -16.46 -8.47
N ASP A 417 -0.63 -16.96 -7.90
CA ASP A 417 -1.21 -18.25 -8.27
C ASP A 417 -2.07 -18.07 -9.55
N ARG A 418 -1.40 -17.85 -10.69
CA ARG A 418 -2.06 -17.67 -11.99
C ARG A 418 -2.78 -18.94 -12.42
N VAL A 419 -3.99 -18.78 -12.89
CA VAL A 419 -4.88 -19.81 -13.37
C VAL A 419 -5.35 -19.45 -14.77
N PRO A 420 -4.95 -20.18 -15.83
CA PRO A 420 -5.52 -20.01 -17.16
C PRO A 420 -7.05 -20.12 -17.11
N LEU A 421 -7.77 -19.26 -17.81
CA LEU A 421 -9.24 -19.23 -17.79
C LEU A 421 -9.86 -20.58 -18.16
N LYS A 422 -9.25 -21.30 -19.09
CA LYS A 422 -9.67 -22.66 -19.51
C LYS A 422 -9.60 -23.71 -18.40
N ASP A 423 -8.76 -23.48 -17.37
CA ASP A 423 -8.52 -24.42 -16.26
C ASP A 423 -9.22 -23.94 -14.96
N ALA A 424 -9.89 -22.78 -14.99
CA ALA A 424 -10.44 -22.12 -13.80
C ALA A 424 -11.42 -23.02 -13.03
N LYS A 425 -12.35 -23.69 -13.73
CA LYS A 425 -13.32 -24.60 -13.13
C LYS A 425 -12.65 -25.77 -12.40
N GLN A 426 -11.67 -26.42 -13.03
CA GLN A 426 -10.97 -27.57 -12.45
C GLN A 426 -10.16 -27.18 -11.21
N ILE A 427 -9.47 -26.03 -11.28
CA ILE A 427 -8.68 -25.52 -10.17
C ILE A 427 -9.59 -25.09 -9.02
N PHE A 428 -10.72 -24.46 -9.31
CA PHE A 428 -11.76 -24.16 -8.31
C PHE A 428 -12.20 -25.43 -7.59
N GLN A 429 -12.63 -26.47 -8.33
CA GLN A 429 -13.10 -27.74 -7.77
C GLN A 429 -12.06 -28.41 -6.87
N LYS A 430 -10.78 -28.43 -7.31
CA LYS A 430 -9.68 -28.97 -6.52
C LYS A 430 -9.51 -28.23 -5.19
N ASN A 431 -9.49 -26.90 -5.22
CA ASN A 431 -9.36 -26.09 -4.01
C ASN A 431 -10.58 -26.20 -3.09
N LEU A 432 -11.78 -26.32 -3.66
CA LEU A 432 -12.99 -26.54 -2.86
C LEU A 432 -12.90 -27.81 -2.03
N VAL A 433 -12.53 -28.93 -2.67
CA VAL A 433 -12.34 -30.21 -1.98
C VAL A 433 -11.31 -30.09 -0.85
N GLU A 434 -10.21 -29.41 -1.10
CA GLU A 434 -9.16 -29.17 -0.08
C GLU A 434 -9.72 -28.34 1.09
N MET A 435 -10.41 -27.23 0.83
CA MET A 435 -10.93 -26.34 1.86
C MET A 435 -12.05 -26.97 2.68
N VAL A 436 -12.91 -27.74 2.06
CA VAL A 436 -13.99 -28.45 2.75
C VAL A 436 -13.44 -29.56 3.65
N ASN A 437 -12.38 -30.26 3.22
CA ASN A 437 -11.80 -31.38 3.98
C ASN A 437 -10.86 -30.93 5.10
N THR A 438 -10.22 -29.76 4.98
CA THR A 438 -9.28 -29.22 5.99
C THR A 438 -9.97 -28.46 7.13
N ALA A 439 -11.23 -28.09 6.99
CA ALA A 439 -12.04 -27.59 8.09
C ALA A 439 -12.37 -28.74 9.04
N GLY A 440 -11.46 -29.01 9.97
CA GLY A 440 -11.68 -29.93 11.10
C GLY A 440 -12.79 -29.42 12.02
N PRO A 441 -13.23 -30.21 13.01
CA PRO A 441 -14.26 -29.80 13.97
C PRO A 441 -13.82 -28.48 14.63
N GLN A 442 -14.71 -27.49 14.60
CA GLN A 442 -14.52 -26.26 15.38
C GLN A 442 -14.45 -26.67 16.85
N ASP A 443 -13.46 -26.16 17.58
CA ASP A 443 -13.29 -26.39 19.02
C ASP A 443 -14.60 -26.10 19.76
N GLU A 444 -15.04 -27.04 20.58
CA GLU A 444 -16.25 -26.94 21.41
C GLU A 444 -16.19 -25.80 22.47
N ASP A 445 -15.09 -25.08 22.57
CA ASP A 445 -14.84 -24.00 23.53
C ASP A 445 -14.92 -22.56 22.97
N ALA A 446 -15.42 -22.35 21.76
CA ALA A 446 -15.75 -21.00 21.29
C ALA A 446 -17.05 -20.53 21.97
N PRO A 447 -17.10 -19.28 22.54
CA PRO A 447 -18.32 -18.80 23.20
C PRO A 447 -19.50 -18.81 22.21
N ALA A 448 -20.53 -19.56 22.58
CA ALA A 448 -21.71 -19.82 21.77
C ALA A 448 -22.38 -18.54 21.28
N ALA A 449 -22.32 -18.29 19.98
CA ALA A 449 -23.29 -17.47 19.29
C ALA A 449 -24.39 -18.39 18.79
N GLY A 450 -25.53 -18.45 19.50
CA GLY A 450 -26.79 -18.95 19.01
C GLY A 450 -26.89 -20.47 18.74
N SER A 451 -27.60 -21.14 19.60
CA SER A 451 -28.07 -22.53 19.53
C SER A 451 -28.58 -22.95 18.14
N GLY A 452 -27.98 -24.03 17.56
CA GLY A 452 -28.53 -24.69 16.39
C GLY A 452 -27.52 -25.42 15.50
N ALA A 453 -26.39 -25.85 16.01
CA ALA A 453 -25.43 -26.60 15.19
C ALA A 453 -25.91 -28.03 14.93
N ALA A 454 -26.45 -28.25 13.75
CA ALA A 454 -26.59 -29.62 13.19
C ALA A 454 -25.18 -30.20 13.01
N LYS A 455 -25.01 -31.50 13.38
CA LYS A 455 -23.75 -32.23 13.20
C LYS A 455 -23.26 -32.08 11.77
N ALA A 456 -22.06 -31.51 11.61
CA ALA A 456 -21.44 -31.32 10.31
C ALA A 456 -21.32 -32.66 9.57
N ALA A 457 -21.90 -32.77 8.38
CA ALA A 457 -21.72 -33.89 7.48
C ALA A 457 -20.24 -34.01 7.08
N SER A 458 -19.72 -35.21 6.87
CA SER A 458 -18.34 -35.44 6.42
C SER A 458 -18.28 -35.95 4.98
N GLY A 459 -17.26 -35.60 4.23
CA GLY A 459 -16.99 -36.10 2.89
C GLY A 459 -17.94 -35.55 1.79
N PRO A 460 -18.41 -36.40 0.85
CA PRO A 460 -19.20 -35.97 -0.32
C PRO A 460 -20.47 -35.18 0.01
N ALA A 461 -21.11 -35.46 1.15
CA ALA A 461 -22.33 -34.77 1.57
C ALA A 461 -22.05 -33.29 1.86
N ARG A 462 -20.86 -32.97 2.38
CA ARG A 462 -20.47 -31.60 2.66
C ARG A 462 -20.19 -30.78 1.39
N LEU A 463 -19.69 -31.41 0.34
CA LEU A 463 -19.50 -30.77 -0.97
C LEU A 463 -20.81 -30.39 -1.68
N ALA A 464 -21.92 -31.06 -1.31
CA ALA A 464 -23.26 -30.81 -1.85
C ALA A 464 -24.05 -29.80 -0.98
N GLU A 465 -23.46 -29.26 0.08
CA GLU A 465 -24.15 -28.35 1.00
C GLU A 465 -24.60 -27.08 0.28
N SER A 466 -25.75 -26.57 0.65
CA SER A 466 -26.35 -25.39 0.06
C SER A 466 -27.45 -24.82 0.94
N ALA A 467 -27.73 -23.54 0.80
CA ALA A 467 -28.78 -22.82 1.49
C ALA A 467 -29.87 -22.37 0.51
N ASN A 468 -31.15 -22.62 0.85
CA ASN A 468 -32.27 -22.04 0.11
C ASN A 468 -32.60 -20.67 0.73
N ILE A 469 -32.53 -19.62 -0.06
CA ILE A 469 -32.79 -18.25 0.36
C ILE A 469 -34.11 -17.79 -0.25
N ASN A 470 -35.01 -17.32 0.61
CA ASN A 470 -36.27 -16.73 0.23
C ASN A 470 -36.29 -15.25 0.64
N GLN A 471 -36.34 -14.35 -0.34
CA GLN A 471 -36.33 -12.92 -0.11
C GLN A 471 -37.48 -12.26 -0.90
N GLY A 472 -38.57 -11.99 -0.23
CA GLY A 472 -39.78 -11.47 -0.87
C GLY A 472 -40.31 -12.44 -1.94
N THR A 473 -40.31 -12.01 -3.20
CA THR A 473 -40.73 -12.83 -4.35
C THR A 473 -39.59 -13.65 -4.96
N LEU A 474 -38.36 -13.44 -4.52
CA LEU A 474 -37.17 -14.12 -5.01
C LEU A 474 -36.88 -15.35 -4.16
N SER A 475 -36.69 -16.50 -4.81
CA SER A 475 -36.21 -17.72 -4.18
C SER A 475 -35.08 -18.29 -5.01
N TYR A 476 -33.94 -18.56 -4.34
CA TYR A 476 -32.76 -19.11 -5.00
C TYR A 476 -31.95 -19.98 -4.05
N ARG A 477 -31.06 -20.77 -4.62
CA ARG A 477 -30.15 -21.65 -3.89
C ARG A 477 -28.74 -21.06 -3.91
N LEU A 478 -28.17 -20.85 -2.73
CA LEU A 478 -26.75 -20.49 -2.55
C LEU A 478 -25.94 -21.77 -2.27
N GLN A 479 -24.84 -21.96 -2.95
CA GLN A 479 -24.03 -23.18 -2.87
C GLN A 479 -22.54 -22.83 -2.82
N HIS A 480 -21.69 -23.83 -2.58
CA HIS A 480 -20.25 -23.64 -2.69
C HIS A 480 -19.89 -23.10 -4.07
N GLY A 481 -18.93 -22.18 -4.11
CA GLY A 481 -18.47 -21.54 -5.33
C GLY A 481 -19.33 -20.36 -5.80
N ALA A 482 -20.44 -20.06 -5.12
CA ALA A 482 -21.21 -18.85 -5.43
C ALA A 482 -20.32 -17.61 -5.34
N VAL A 483 -20.34 -16.79 -6.39
CA VAL A 483 -19.67 -15.48 -6.41
C VAL A 483 -20.56 -14.49 -5.67
N VAL A 484 -20.18 -14.14 -4.44
CA VAL A 484 -20.97 -13.22 -3.60
C VAL A 484 -20.47 -11.77 -3.66
N ILE A 485 -19.26 -11.55 -4.19
CA ILE A 485 -18.70 -10.22 -4.48
C ILE A 485 -18.11 -10.22 -5.89
N ALA A 486 -18.53 -9.25 -6.70
CA ALA A 486 -17.92 -8.94 -7.99
C ALA A 486 -17.57 -7.45 -8.03
N ALA A 487 -16.26 -7.13 -7.95
CA ALA A 487 -15.80 -5.76 -7.76
C ALA A 487 -14.86 -5.30 -8.88
N ILE A 488 -15.25 -4.27 -9.63
CA ILE A 488 -14.34 -3.49 -10.45
C ILE A 488 -13.73 -2.44 -9.53
N THR A 489 -12.50 -2.69 -9.07
CA THR A 489 -11.83 -1.92 -8.03
C THR A 489 -10.66 -1.12 -8.56
N SER A 490 -10.30 -0.05 -7.85
CA SER A 490 -9.33 0.98 -8.27
C SER A 490 -7.86 0.55 -8.32
N CYS A 491 -7.51 -0.67 -7.89
CA CYS A 491 -6.10 -0.99 -7.60
C CYS A 491 -5.19 -1.03 -8.84
N THR A 492 -5.33 -2.06 -9.71
CA THR A 492 -4.35 -2.30 -10.79
C THR A 492 -4.84 -1.84 -12.16
N ASN A 493 -6.10 -2.12 -12.43
CA ASN A 493 -6.62 -2.12 -13.79
C ASN A 493 -7.31 -0.82 -14.20
N THR A 494 -7.79 0.00 -13.25
CA THR A 494 -8.60 1.18 -13.57
C THR A 494 -7.82 2.34 -14.19
N SER A 495 -6.50 2.34 -14.09
CA SER A 495 -5.65 3.27 -14.84
C SER A 495 -5.56 2.94 -16.34
N ASN A 496 -6.07 1.77 -16.74
CA ASN A 496 -6.04 1.31 -18.13
C ASN A 496 -7.41 1.44 -18.80
N PRO A 497 -7.61 2.44 -19.66
CA PRO A 497 -8.88 2.65 -20.33
C PRO A 497 -9.35 1.45 -21.17
N ALA A 498 -8.41 0.66 -21.73
CA ALA A 498 -8.75 -0.47 -22.58
C ALA A 498 -9.61 -1.50 -21.83
N VAL A 499 -9.19 -1.91 -20.63
CA VAL A 499 -9.91 -2.93 -19.85
C VAL A 499 -11.22 -2.40 -19.26
N LEU A 500 -11.32 -1.11 -18.95
CA LEU A 500 -12.54 -0.49 -18.43
C LEU A 500 -13.60 -0.31 -19.53
N LEU A 501 -13.19 0.16 -20.72
CA LEU A 501 -14.07 0.23 -21.89
C LEU A 501 -14.48 -1.16 -22.35
N ALA A 502 -13.57 -2.14 -22.33
CA ALA A 502 -13.92 -3.53 -22.62
C ALA A 502 -14.97 -4.08 -21.64
N ALA A 503 -14.88 -3.79 -20.35
CA ALA A 503 -15.91 -4.18 -19.36
C ALA A 503 -17.27 -3.52 -19.67
N GLY A 504 -17.27 -2.24 -20.01
CA GLY A 504 -18.49 -1.51 -20.40
C GLY A 504 -19.10 -2.03 -21.69
N LEU A 505 -18.27 -2.35 -22.71
CA LEU A 505 -18.74 -2.94 -23.98
C LEU A 505 -19.31 -4.34 -23.77
N LEU A 506 -18.66 -5.16 -22.93
CA LEU A 506 -19.17 -6.48 -22.54
C LEU A 506 -20.51 -6.35 -21.82
N ALA A 507 -20.62 -5.40 -20.87
CA ALA A 507 -21.88 -5.14 -20.17
C ALA A 507 -22.99 -4.72 -21.15
N LYS A 508 -22.66 -3.87 -22.13
CA LYS A 508 -23.60 -3.47 -23.18
C LYS A 508 -24.14 -4.69 -23.95
N LYS A 509 -23.24 -5.50 -24.51
CA LYS A 509 -23.62 -6.70 -25.25
C LYS A 509 -24.43 -7.67 -24.38
N ALA A 510 -24.05 -7.86 -23.12
CA ALA A 510 -24.79 -8.72 -22.18
C ALA A 510 -26.22 -8.22 -21.95
N VAL A 511 -26.41 -6.94 -21.69
CA VAL A 511 -27.75 -6.35 -21.48
C VAL A 511 -28.58 -6.39 -22.76
N GLU A 512 -27.99 -6.19 -23.93
CA GLU A 512 -28.66 -6.30 -25.22
C GLU A 512 -29.15 -7.74 -25.47
N HIS A 513 -28.40 -8.76 -25.01
CA HIS A 513 -28.86 -10.17 -24.98
C HIS A 513 -29.87 -10.47 -23.85
N GLY A 514 -30.16 -9.50 -22.98
CA GLY A 514 -31.11 -9.68 -21.87
C GLY A 514 -30.54 -10.39 -20.67
N LEU A 515 -29.20 -10.46 -20.54
CA LEU A 515 -28.54 -11.07 -19.39
C LEU A 515 -28.56 -10.10 -18.19
N GLY A 516 -28.51 -10.66 -16.98
CA GLY A 516 -28.42 -9.96 -15.71
C GLY A 516 -27.48 -10.67 -14.76
N THR A 517 -27.09 -10.01 -13.69
CA THR A 517 -26.31 -10.59 -12.59
C THR A 517 -27.22 -11.43 -11.68
N LYS A 518 -26.63 -12.37 -10.95
CA LYS A 518 -27.40 -13.20 -10.01
C LYS A 518 -27.72 -12.39 -8.72
N PRO A 519 -28.88 -12.66 -8.07
CA PRO A 519 -29.35 -11.85 -6.94
C PRO A 519 -28.47 -11.90 -5.68
N TRP A 520 -27.60 -12.89 -5.58
CA TRP A 520 -26.66 -13.02 -4.45
C TRP A 520 -25.32 -12.28 -4.66
N VAL A 521 -25.08 -11.70 -5.86
CA VAL A 521 -23.82 -11.05 -6.18
C VAL A 521 -23.85 -9.59 -5.78
N LYS A 522 -23.03 -9.20 -4.83
CA LYS A 522 -22.73 -7.80 -4.52
C LYS A 522 -21.78 -7.24 -5.56
N THR A 523 -22.31 -6.41 -6.46
CA THR A 523 -21.54 -5.75 -7.52
C THR A 523 -21.10 -4.35 -7.11
N SER A 524 -19.93 -3.91 -7.56
CA SER A 524 -19.45 -2.56 -7.29
C SER A 524 -18.49 -2.05 -8.38
N LEU A 525 -18.56 -0.73 -8.64
CA LEU A 525 -17.61 0.00 -9.50
C LEU A 525 -16.96 1.09 -8.66
N ALA A 526 -15.65 0.95 -8.42
CA ALA A 526 -14.84 1.91 -7.67
C ALA A 526 -13.60 2.28 -8.48
N PRO A 527 -13.68 3.25 -9.40
CA PRO A 527 -12.56 3.64 -10.25
C PRO A 527 -11.41 4.30 -9.49
N GLY A 528 -10.21 4.22 -10.03
CA GLY A 528 -9.02 4.83 -9.44
C GLY A 528 -8.90 6.33 -9.66
N SER A 529 -9.71 6.92 -10.55
CA SER A 529 -9.85 8.37 -10.71
C SER A 529 -11.19 8.75 -11.32
N LYS A 530 -11.58 10.00 -11.19
CA LYS A 530 -12.82 10.54 -11.80
C LYS A 530 -12.81 10.51 -13.33
N VAL A 531 -11.63 10.54 -13.93
CA VAL A 531 -11.46 10.49 -15.40
C VAL A 531 -12.09 9.22 -15.98
N VAL A 532 -12.04 8.10 -15.22
CA VAL A 532 -12.63 6.83 -15.65
C VAL A 532 -14.13 6.97 -15.89
N MET A 533 -14.84 7.61 -14.96
CA MET A 533 -16.29 7.83 -15.14
C MET A 533 -16.59 8.79 -16.28
N ASP A 534 -15.73 9.75 -16.55
CA ASP A 534 -15.92 10.70 -17.66
C ASP A 534 -15.86 10.00 -19.02
N TYR A 535 -14.88 9.12 -19.25
CA TYR A 535 -14.82 8.42 -20.53
C TYR A 535 -15.88 7.31 -20.65
N LEU A 536 -16.24 6.62 -19.55
CA LEU A 536 -17.34 5.65 -19.56
C LEU A 536 -18.69 6.31 -19.86
N ARG A 537 -18.96 7.51 -19.31
CA ARG A 537 -20.15 8.32 -19.62
C ARG A 537 -20.12 8.80 -21.08
N SER A 538 -18.96 9.31 -21.53
CA SER A 538 -18.78 9.75 -22.92
C SER A 538 -19.05 8.62 -23.91
N ALA A 539 -18.66 7.40 -23.56
CA ALA A 539 -18.91 6.19 -24.38
C ALA A 539 -20.34 5.65 -24.25
N GLY A 540 -21.18 6.22 -23.37
CA GLY A 540 -22.55 5.75 -23.13
C GLY A 540 -22.61 4.36 -22.49
N LEU A 541 -21.54 3.92 -21.78
CA LEU A 541 -21.43 2.56 -21.23
C LEU A 541 -21.90 2.45 -19.78
N VAL A 542 -22.01 3.57 -19.05
CA VAL A 542 -22.44 3.59 -17.65
C VAL A 542 -23.82 2.96 -17.45
N PRO A 543 -24.88 3.27 -18.25
CA PRO A 543 -26.19 2.66 -18.07
C PRO A 543 -26.21 1.13 -18.17
N TYR A 544 -25.32 0.54 -18.96
CA TYR A 544 -25.23 -0.91 -19.12
C TYR A 544 -24.51 -1.56 -17.94
N LEU A 545 -23.46 -0.92 -17.41
CA LEU A 545 -22.80 -1.34 -16.17
C LEU A 545 -23.79 -1.28 -15.00
N GLU A 546 -24.53 -0.20 -14.87
CA GLU A 546 -25.55 -0.03 -13.83
C GLU A 546 -26.70 -1.01 -13.96
N ALA A 547 -27.13 -1.36 -15.19
CA ALA A 547 -28.14 -2.41 -15.43
C ALA A 547 -27.68 -3.79 -14.92
N LEU A 548 -26.37 -4.05 -14.87
CA LEU A 548 -25.76 -5.22 -14.26
C LEU A 548 -25.39 -4.98 -12.78
N GLY A 549 -25.87 -3.91 -12.16
CA GLY A 549 -25.64 -3.58 -10.75
C GLY A 549 -24.27 -2.95 -10.44
N PHE A 550 -23.39 -2.76 -11.43
CA PHE A 550 -22.11 -2.10 -11.25
C PHE A 550 -22.27 -0.57 -11.16
N HIS A 551 -22.90 -0.13 -10.08
CA HIS A 551 -23.01 1.28 -9.77
C HIS A 551 -21.70 1.82 -9.18
N LEU A 552 -21.44 3.11 -9.40
CA LEU A 552 -20.36 3.81 -8.73
C LEU A 552 -20.61 3.80 -7.22
N VAL A 553 -19.61 3.32 -6.44
CA VAL A 553 -19.70 3.22 -4.97
C VAL A 553 -18.70 4.12 -4.24
N GLY A 554 -17.66 4.58 -4.92
CA GLY A 554 -16.60 5.44 -4.38
C GLY A 554 -15.44 5.57 -5.35
N TYR A 555 -14.49 6.44 -5.01
CA TYR A 555 -13.18 6.56 -5.67
C TYR A 555 -12.10 6.24 -4.65
N GLY A 556 -11.31 5.18 -4.87
CA GLY A 556 -10.29 4.73 -3.95
C GLY A 556 -10.32 3.23 -3.71
N CYS A 557 -9.60 2.76 -2.69
CA CYS A 557 -9.46 1.34 -2.43
C CYS A 557 -10.69 0.75 -1.73
N THR A 558 -11.47 -0.08 -2.44
CA THR A 558 -12.69 -0.68 -1.90
C THR A 558 -12.58 -2.17 -1.60
N THR A 559 -11.44 -2.83 -1.85
CA THR A 559 -11.29 -4.28 -1.61
C THR A 559 -10.00 -4.65 -0.88
N CYS A 560 -8.94 -3.84 -1.01
CA CYS A 560 -7.60 -4.20 -0.55
C CYS A 560 -7.45 -4.41 0.97
N ILE A 561 -8.29 -3.77 1.79
CA ILE A 561 -8.21 -3.76 3.26
C ILE A 561 -9.54 -4.08 3.96
N GLY A 562 -10.45 -4.78 3.27
CA GLY A 562 -11.76 -5.10 3.82
C GLY A 562 -12.84 -4.05 3.58
N ASN A 563 -12.56 -3.04 2.75
CA ASN A 563 -13.49 -1.96 2.44
C ASN A 563 -14.61 -2.37 1.47
N SER A 564 -14.67 -3.64 1.07
CA SER A 564 -15.82 -4.18 0.31
C SER A 564 -17.15 -4.08 1.07
N GLY A 565 -17.07 -3.75 2.36
CA GLY A 565 -18.24 -3.60 3.24
C GLY A 565 -18.93 -4.92 3.57
N PRO A 566 -20.01 -4.90 4.34
CA PRO A 566 -20.74 -6.09 4.76
C PRO A 566 -21.43 -6.76 3.57
N LEU A 567 -21.54 -8.08 3.61
CA LEU A 567 -22.49 -8.80 2.77
C LEU A 567 -23.92 -8.55 3.28
N PRO A 568 -24.94 -8.68 2.42
CA PRO A 568 -26.32 -8.71 2.88
C PRO A 568 -26.51 -9.80 3.96
N GLU A 569 -27.28 -9.48 5.02
CA GLU A 569 -27.40 -10.34 6.20
C GLU A 569 -27.85 -11.76 5.85
N HIS A 570 -28.83 -11.90 4.93
CA HIS A 570 -29.32 -13.21 4.48
C HIS A 570 -28.23 -14.03 3.74
N ILE A 571 -27.24 -13.37 3.11
CA ILE A 571 -26.12 -14.06 2.48
C ILE A 571 -25.08 -14.45 3.54
N SER A 572 -24.70 -13.53 4.44
CA SER A 572 -23.71 -13.82 5.49
C SER A 572 -24.20 -14.91 6.46
N SER A 573 -25.49 -14.88 6.83
CA SER A 573 -26.12 -15.93 7.65
C SER A 573 -26.10 -17.29 6.93
N ALA A 574 -26.53 -17.34 5.66
CA ALA A 574 -26.52 -18.58 4.88
C ALA A 574 -25.09 -19.15 4.74
N VAL A 575 -24.09 -18.30 4.51
CA VAL A 575 -22.68 -18.72 4.43
C VAL A 575 -22.21 -19.31 5.77
N THR A 576 -22.59 -18.69 6.89
CA THR A 576 -22.17 -19.13 8.23
C THR A 576 -22.89 -20.38 8.65
N ASP A 577 -24.23 -20.40 8.54
CA ASP A 577 -25.08 -21.49 9.04
C ASP A 577 -24.85 -22.81 8.29
N HIS A 578 -24.48 -22.73 7.00
CA HIS A 578 -24.22 -23.89 6.14
C HIS A 578 -22.73 -24.10 5.84
N ASP A 579 -21.83 -23.34 6.49
CA ASP A 579 -20.36 -23.38 6.26
C ASP A 579 -19.98 -23.37 4.77
N LEU A 580 -20.63 -22.49 3.99
CA LEU A 580 -20.40 -22.43 2.54
C LEU A 580 -19.06 -21.79 2.19
N VAL A 581 -18.35 -22.36 1.23
CA VAL A 581 -17.16 -21.79 0.62
C VAL A 581 -17.60 -20.93 -0.56
N VAL A 582 -17.70 -19.62 -0.34
CA VAL A 582 -18.10 -18.65 -1.37
C VAL A 582 -16.89 -17.87 -1.90
N ALA A 583 -17.08 -17.23 -3.06
CA ALA A 583 -16.01 -16.57 -3.79
C ALA A 583 -16.22 -15.06 -3.96
N ALA A 584 -15.10 -14.33 -4.09
CA ALA A 584 -15.03 -12.99 -4.62
C ALA A 584 -14.22 -12.97 -5.92
N VAL A 585 -14.69 -12.24 -6.93
CA VAL A 585 -13.96 -11.97 -8.17
C VAL A 585 -13.76 -10.46 -8.29
N LEU A 586 -12.52 -10.03 -8.39
CA LEU A 586 -12.18 -8.61 -8.31
C LEU A 586 -11.03 -8.22 -9.27
N SER A 587 -11.09 -7.01 -9.78
CA SER A 587 -10.04 -6.48 -10.66
C SER A 587 -8.87 -5.82 -9.90
N GLY A 588 -8.63 -6.29 -8.67
CA GLY A 588 -7.57 -5.77 -7.80
C GLY A 588 -6.21 -6.40 -8.02
N ASN A 589 -5.34 -6.24 -7.05
CA ASN A 589 -3.98 -6.79 -7.03
C ASN A 589 -3.72 -7.75 -5.87
N ARG A 590 -4.61 -7.85 -4.89
CA ARG A 590 -4.50 -8.71 -3.71
C ARG A 590 -5.79 -9.45 -3.44
N ASN A 591 -5.66 -10.71 -3.07
CA ASN A 591 -6.77 -11.63 -2.86
C ASN A 591 -6.57 -12.55 -1.65
N PHE A 592 -5.95 -12.06 -0.59
CA PHE A 592 -5.71 -12.85 0.61
C PHE A 592 -7.02 -13.17 1.35
N GLU A 593 -7.16 -14.43 1.78
CA GLU A 593 -8.29 -14.93 2.56
C GLU A 593 -8.57 -14.05 3.79
N GLY A 594 -9.85 -13.79 4.05
CA GLY A 594 -10.31 -12.96 5.17
C GLY A 594 -10.02 -11.46 5.06
N ARG A 595 -9.24 -11.04 4.05
CA ARG A 595 -8.87 -9.64 3.85
C ARG A 595 -9.88 -8.86 3.03
N ILE A 596 -10.50 -9.49 2.02
CA ILE A 596 -11.52 -8.87 1.18
C ILE A 596 -12.82 -8.75 1.96
N ASN A 597 -13.27 -9.90 2.52
CA ASN A 597 -14.44 -9.98 3.38
C ASN A 597 -14.28 -11.21 4.31
N PRO A 598 -14.66 -11.13 5.61
CA PRO A 598 -14.45 -12.22 6.56
C PRO A 598 -15.18 -13.52 6.22
N PHE A 599 -16.29 -13.45 5.46
CA PHE A 599 -17.08 -14.61 5.06
C PHE A 599 -16.62 -15.25 3.74
N VAL A 600 -15.70 -14.61 3.01
CA VAL A 600 -15.27 -15.07 1.68
C VAL A 600 -13.92 -15.76 1.78
N ARG A 601 -13.90 -17.06 1.52
CA ARG A 601 -12.68 -17.89 1.61
C ARG A 601 -11.91 -17.99 0.29
N MET A 602 -12.57 -17.90 -0.86
CA MET A 602 -11.94 -17.93 -2.17
C MET A 602 -11.95 -16.55 -2.82
N ASN A 603 -10.80 -16.06 -3.22
CA ASN A 603 -10.68 -14.74 -3.81
C ASN A 603 -9.91 -14.83 -5.12
N PHE A 604 -10.50 -14.37 -6.23
CA PHE A 604 -9.88 -14.41 -7.56
C PHE A 604 -9.65 -13.00 -8.10
N LEU A 605 -8.45 -12.78 -8.61
CA LEU A 605 -8.13 -11.60 -9.39
C LEU A 605 -8.45 -11.86 -10.85
N ALA A 606 -9.10 -10.91 -11.50
CA ALA A 606 -9.53 -11.01 -12.90
C ALA A 606 -9.46 -9.65 -13.59
N SER A 607 -9.45 -9.65 -14.92
CA SER A 607 -9.66 -8.41 -15.68
C SER A 607 -11.08 -7.87 -15.45
N PRO A 608 -11.30 -6.54 -15.54
CA PRO A 608 -12.63 -5.95 -15.41
C PRO A 608 -13.73 -6.62 -16.28
N PRO A 609 -13.50 -6.97 -17.55
CA PRO A 609 -14.49 -7.72 -18.32
C PRO A 609 -14.81 -9.10 -17.73
N LEU A 610 -13.79 -9.82 -17.20
CA LEU A 610 -14.03 -11.11 -16.56
C LEU A 610 -14.78 -10.97 -15.23
N VAL A 611 -14.59 -9.87 -14.48
CA VAL A 611 -15.39 -9.57 -13.28
C VAL A 611 -16.86 -9.44 -13.65
N VAL A 612 -17.19 -8.75 -14.75
CA VAL A 612 -18.57 -8.65 -15.25
C VAL A 612 -19.10 -10.02 -15.66
N ALA A 613 -18.31 -10.82 -16.37
CA ALA A 613 -18.71 -12.17 -16.80
C ALA A 613 -19.03 -13.09 -15.62
N TYR A 614 -18.17 -13.10 -14.58
CA TYR A 614 -18.41 -13.89 -13.36
C TYR A 614 -19.59 -13.38 -12.53
N ALA A 615 -19.90 -12.09 -12.57
CA ALA A 615 -21.12 -11.56 -11.93
C ALA A 615 -22.40 -12.07 -12.62
N ILE A 616 -22.38 -12.20 -13.95
CA ILE A 616 -23.47 -12.78 -14.74
C ILE A 616 -23.58 -14.28 -14.48
N ALA A 617 -22.46 -15.00 -14.48
CA ALA A 617 -22.40 -16.43 -14.15
C ALA A 617 -22.88 -16.70 -12.72
N GLY A 618 -22.41 -15.90 -11.75
CA GLY A 618 -22.77 -16.00 -10.34
C GLY A 618 -22.06 -17.12 -9.58
N GLU A 619 -21.18 -17.87 -10.24
CA GLU A 619 -20.47 -19.01 -9.65
C GLU A 619 -19.10 -19.23 -10.30
N MET A 620 -18.21 -19.88 -9.55
CA MET A 620 -16.88 -20.27 -10.03
C MET A 620 -16.88 -21.66 -10.69
N ASP A 621 -17.89 -22.48 -10.46
CA ASP A 621 -18.02 -23.84 -11.01
C ASP A 621 -18.59 -23.83 -12.43
N LEU A 622 -18.12 -22.91 -13.25
CA LEU A 622 -18.50 -22.74 -14.65
C LEU A 622 -17.25 -22.62 -15.53
N ASP A 623 -17.19 -23.39 -16.62
CA ASP A 623 -16.17 -23.22 -17.65
C ASP A 623 -16.58 -22.10 -18.61
N LEU A 624 -16.12 -20.85 -18.34
CA LEU A 624 -16.47 -19.68 -19.15
C LEU A 624 -16.10 -19.80 -20.62
N VAL A 625 -15.21 -20.72 -20.98
CA VAL A 625 -14.79 -20.93 -22.37
C VAL A 625 -15.76 -21.86 -23.13
N LYS A 626 -16.35 -22.86 -22.45
CA LYS A 626 -17.12 -23.92 -23.07
C LYS A 626 -18.62 -23.92 -22.70
N GLU A 627 -18.95 -23.42 -21.52
CA GLU A 627 -20.31 -23.44 -20.99
C GLU A 627 -20.97 -22.06 -21.15
N PRO A 628 -22.28 -22.00 -21.35
CA PRO A 628 -22.99 -20.74 -21.48
C PRO A 628 -23.02 -19.99 -20.15
N LEU A 629 -22.81 -18.66 -20.19
CA LEU A 629 -22.96 -17.78 -19.04
C LEU A 629 -24.40 -17.76 -18.50
N SER A 630 -25.38 -17.77 -19.42
CA SER A 630 -26.78 -17.68 -19.13
C SER A 630 -27.58 -17.95 -20.43
N VAL A 631 -28.85 -17.69 -20.41
CA VAL A 631 -29.74 -17.76 -21.58
C VAL A 631 -30.28 -16.36 -21.89
N ASP A 632 -30.48 -16.08 -23.19
CA ASP A 632 -31.10 -14.82 -23.65
C ASP A 632 -32.61 -14.81 -23.34
N ARG A 633 -33.30 -13.72 -23.72
CA ARG A 633 -34.76 -13.57 -23.56
C ARG A 633 -35.57 -14.61 -24.33
N ASN A 634 -35.01 -15.26 -25.34
CA ASN A 634 -35.62 -16.28 -26.16
C ASN A 634 -35.29 -17.69 -25.68
N GLY A 635 -34.49 -17.83 -24.60
CA GLY A 635 -34.05 -19.12 -24.07
C GLY A 635 -32.82 -19.70 -24.77
N ASN A 636 -32.14 -18.96 -25.66
CA ASN A 636 -30.93 -19.44 -26.31
C ASN A 636 -29.71 -19.26 -25.38
N PRO A 637 -28.77 -20.21 -25.37
CA PRO A 637 -27.55 -20.11 -24.56
C PRO A 637 -26.66 -19.00 -25.09
N VAL A 638 -26.13 -18.16 -24.18
CA VAL A 638 -25.20 -17.08 -24.48
C VAL A 638 -23.84 -17.39 -23.85
N TYR A 639 -22.81 -17.46 -24.67
CA TYR A 639 -21.45 -17.79 -24.26
C TYR A 639 -20.61 -16.50 -24.09
N LEU A 640 -19.53 -16.60 -23.37
CA LEU A 640 -18.60 -15.46 -23.18
C LEU A 640 -18.12 -14.87 -24.52
N LYS A 641 -17.81 -15.72 -25.49
CA LYS A 641 -17.37 -15.31 -26.84
C LYS A 641 -18.40 -14.44 -27.59
N ASP A 642 -19.69 -14.61 -27.31
CA ASP A 642 -20.77 -13.90 -28.00
C ASP A 642 -20.88 -12.43 -27.54
N ILE A 643 -20.41 -12.16 -26.30
CA ILE A 643 -20.46 -10.82 -25.69
C ILE A 643 -19.07 -10.20 -25.48
N TRP A 644 -17.96 -10.94 -25.74
CA TRP A 644 -16.63 -10.40 -25.61
C TRP A 644 -16.38 -9.33 -26.68
N PRO A 645 -15.90 -8.11 -26.30
CA PRO A 645 -15.61 -7.08 -27.27
C PRO A 645 -14.34 -7.41 -28.07
N SER A 646 -14.34 -7.08 -29.34
CA SER A 646 -13.13 -7.18 -30.17
C SER A 646 -12.11 -6.08 -29.81
N ASP A 647 -10.83 -6.34 -30.08
CA ASP A 647 -9.78 -5.34 -29.88
C ASP A 647 -10.01 -4.07 -30.72
N GLN A 648 -10.69 -4.19 -31.87
CA GLN A 648 -11.05 -3.06 -32.70
C GLN A 648 -12.09 -2.17 -32.02
N GLU A 649 -13.17 -2.75 -31.47
CA GLU A 649 -14.19 -2.01 -30.74
C GLU A 649 -13.58 -1.24 -29.57
N VAL A 650 -12.65 -1.89 -28.83
CA VAL A 650 -11.96 -1.26 -27.71
C VAL A 650 -11.07 -0.09 -28.18
N ARG A 651 -10.27 -0.29 -29.23
CA ARG A 651 -9.43 0.79 -29.79
C ARG A 651 -10.25 1.98 -30.28
N GLU A 652 -11.34 1.71 -30.97
CA GLU A 652 -12.27 2.76 -31.46
C GLU A 652 -12.90 3.53 -30.29
N ALA A 653 -13.33 2.82 -29.25
CA ALA A 653 -13.87 3.45 -28.04
C ALA A 653 -12.83 4.33 -27.34
N ILE A 654 -11.57 3.87 -27.19
CA ILE A 654 -10.49 4.69 -26.63
C ILE A 654 -10.30 5.95 -27.47
N ALA A 655 -10.13 5.80 -28.77
CA ALA A 655 -9.88 6.92 -29.68
C ALA A 655 -11.03 7.94 -29.68
N ALA A 656 -12.25 7.47 -29.56
CA ALA A 656 -13.44 8.33 -29.57
C ALA A 656 -13.69 9.03 -28.22
N HIS A 657 -13.47 8.36 -27.10
CA HIS A 657 -14.03 8.76 -25.81
C HIS A 657 -13.00 9.09 -24.72
N VAL A 658 -11.75 8.68 -24.83
CA VAL A 658 -10.69 9.06 -23.88
C VAL A 658 -9.96 10.29 -24.39
N LYS A 659 -10.09 11.43 -23.69
CA LYS A 659 -9.61 12.73 -24.18
C LYS A 659 -8.75 13.44 -23.14
N PRO A 660 -7.71 14.20 -23.56
CA PRO A 660 -6.85 14.97 -22.66
C PRO A 660 -7.60 15.99 -21.78
N GLU A 661 -8.72 16.53 -22.32
CA GLU A 661 -9.55 17.49 -21.60
C GLU A 661 -10.12 16.94 -20.31
N GLN A 662 -10.47 15.64 -20.28
CA GLN A 662 -11.01 14.97 -19.11
C GLN A 662 -9.98 14.99 -17.96
N PHE A 663 -8.72 14.67 -18.24
CA PHE A 663 -7.64 14.75 -17.26
C PHE A 663 -7.43 16.19 -16.77
N ARG A 664 -7.32 17.16 -17.69
CA ARG A 664 -7.14 18.57 -17.32
C ARG A 664 -8.28 19.08 -16.43
N ASN A 665 -9.53 18.77 -16.77
CA ASN A 665 -10.69 19.22 -16.03
C ASN A 665 -10.77 18.60 -14.63
N GLN A 666 -10.55 17.29 -14.52
CA GLN A 666 -10.62 16.60 -13.22
C GLN A 666 -9.49 17.02 -12.29
N TYR A 667 -8.28 17.20 -12.80
CA TYR A 667 -7.13 17.55 -11.97
C TYR A 667 -6.93 19.05 -11.73
N ALA A 668 -7.63 19.93 -12.47
CA ALA A 668 -7.59 21.37 -12.23
C ALA A 668 -7.98 21.76 -10.80
N HIS A 669 -8.88 20.99 -10.18
CA HIS A 669 -9.43 21.22 -8.84
C HIS A 669 -9.14 20.09 -7.85
N ALA A 670 -8.19 19.22 -8.16
CA ALA A 670 -7.91 18.01 -7.37
C ALA A 670 -7.52 18.29 -5.91
N LEU A 671 -6.99 19.46 -5.60
CA LEU A 671 -6.58 19.86 -4.25
C LEU A 671 -7.65 20.67 -3.49
N GLU A 672 -8.74 21.06 -4.14
CA GLU A 672 -9.78 21.90 -3.52
C GLU A 672 -10.79 21.08 -2.71
N GLY A 673 -11.05 19.86 -3.14
CA GLY A 673 -12.06 18.98 -2.57
C GLY A 673 -13.50 19.45 -2.82
N ASP A 674 -14.43 18.66 -2.33
CA ASP A 674 -15.86 18.96 -2.40
C ASP A 674 -16.30 19.95 -1.30
N GLU A 675 -17.60 20.20 -1.24
CA GLU A 675 -18.19 21.13 -0.27
C GLU A 675 -18.00 20.64 1.19
N ARG A 676 -18.03 19.32 1.43
CA ARG A 676 -17.83 18.72 2.75
C ARG A 676 -16.42 19.00 3.26
N TRP A 677 -15.41 18.76 2.42
CA TRP A 677 -14.00 19.05 2.73
C TRP A 677 -13.75 20.53 2.97
N ARG A 678 -14.31 21.41 2.12
CA ARG A 678 -14.13 22.86 2.25
C ARG A 678 -14.80 23.46 3.50
N LYS A 679 -15.88 22.84 3.98
CA LYS A 679 -16.59 23.25 5.22
C LYS A 679 -15.90 22.81 6.51
N LEU A 680 -14.88 21.97 6.45
CA LEU A 680 -14.11 21.60 7.64
C LEU A 680 -13.40 22.84 8.20
N THR A 681 -13.87 23.30 9.35
CA THR A 681 -13.28 24.43 10.07
C THR A 681 -12.19 23.90 10.99
N VAL A 682 -10.97 24.39 10.85
CA VAL A 682 -9.81 24.02 11.67
C VAL A 682 -9.07 25.26 12.13
N PRO A 683 -8.48 25.27 13.35
CA PRO A 683 -7.68 26.37 13.83
C PRO A 683 -6.46 26.61 12.95
N ALA A 684 -6.10 27.87 12.72
CA ALA A 684 -4.81 28.24 12.15
C ALA A 684 -3.77 28.33 13.29
N SER A 685 -3.06 27.24 13.55
CA SER A 685 -2.09 27.13 14.63
C SER A 685 -0.86 26.34 14.18
N ASP A 686 0.31 26.67 14.73
CA ASP A 686 1.56 25.97 14.46
C ASP A 686 1.61 24.59 15.13
N THR A 687 0.93 24.39 16.23
CA THR A 687 0.78 23.14 16.97
C THR A 687 -0.68 22.69 16.91
N PHE A 688 -0.89 21.37 16.94
CA PHE A 688 -2.23 20.79 16.96
C PHE A 688 -2.83 20.84 18.37
N ASP A 689 -4.12 21.21 18.47
CA ASP A 689 -4.86 21.17 19.73
C ASP A 689 -5.47 19.78 19.92
N TRP A 690 -4.80 18.96 20.76
CA TRP A 690 -5.16 17.56 20.97
C TRP A 690 -6.42 17.42 21.82
N ASP A 691 -7.49 16.88 21.26
CA ASP A 691 -8.66 16.49 22.05
C ASP A 691 -8.35 15.18 22.81
N GLY A 692 -8.28 15.28 24.14
CA GLY A 692 -8.08 14.11 25.01
C GLY A 692 -9.21 13.06 24.95
N LYS A 693 -10.37 13.38 24.34
CA LYS A 693 -11.49 12.45 24.14
C LYS A 693 -11.53 11.85 22.74
N SER A 694 -10.71 12.36 21.80
CA SER A 694 -10.68 11.82 20.43
C SER A 694 -10.36 10.33 20.44
N THR A 695 -11.09 9.57 19.65
CA THR A 695 -10.86 8.14 19.46
C THR A 695 -10.18 7.83 18.13
N TYR A 696 -9.85 8.86 17.32
CA TYR A 696 -9.16 8.75 16.03
C TYR A 696 -7.76 9.36 16.03
N VAL A 697 -7.55 10.48 16.73
CA VAL A 697 -6.30 11.23 16.72
C VAL A 697 -5.86 11.54 18.15
N ARG A 698 -4.75 10.96 18.58
CA ARG A 698 -4.20 11.12 19.93
C ARG A 698 -2.76 11.58 19.88
N ARG A 699 -2.37 12.40 20.87
CA ARG A 699 -0.96 12.81 21.02
C ARG A 699 -0.07 11.58 21.11
N PRO A 700 0.99 11.47 20.29
CA PRO A 700 1.84 10.30 20.29
C PRO A 700 2.73 10.27 21.54
N PRO A 701 2.91 9.10 22.21
CA PRO A 701 3.66 9.00 23.46
C PRO A 701 5.19 8.98 23.28
N PHE A 702 5.68 8.91 22.05
CA PHE A 702 7.10 8.67 21.75
C PHE A 702 8.04 9.81 22.18
N PHE A 703 7.49 11.00 22.45
CA PHE A 703 8.25 12.21 22.76
C PHE A 703 8.05 12.68 24.20
N GLU A 704 7.29 11.95 25.01
CA GLU A 704 7.04 12.30 26.41
C GLU A 704 8.33 12.24 27.21
N ASN A 705 8.62 13.32 27.95
CA ASN A 705 9.81 13.43 28.79
C ASN A 705 11.13 13.16 28.05
N LEU A 706 11.19 13.47 26.75
CA LEU A 706 12.39 13.26 25.94
C LEU A 706 13.56 14.11 26.45
N PRO A 707 14.66 13.50 26.95
CA PRO A 707 15.82 14.25 27.41
C PRO A 707 16.57 14.85 26.23
N ARG A 708 17.26 15.99 26.45
CA ARG A 708 18.09 16.65 25.43
C ARG A 708 19.20 15.75 24.89
N GLU A 709 19.85 15.02 25.77
CA GLU A 709 20.87 14.03 25.36
C GLU A 709 20.28 12.61 25.43
N PRO A 710 20.75 11.70 24.57
CA PRO A 710 20.24 10.33 24.57
C PRO A 710 20.64 9.59 25.86
N VAL A 711 19.73 8.76 26.35
CA VAL A 711 20.04 7.85 27.46
C VAL A 711 20.95 6.73 26.92
N PRO A 712 22.06 6.41 27.63
CA PRO A 712 22.93 5.30 27.20
C PRO A 712 22.15 4.00 27.05
N VAL A 713 22.42 3.27 25.96
CA VAL A 713 21.83 1.96 25.73
C VAL A 713 22.25 0.99 26.81
N GLN A 714 21.36 0.07 27.19
CA GLN A 714 21.57 -0.88 28.26
C GLN A 714 21.44 -2.31 27.72
N ASP A 715 22.11 -3.24 28.37
CA ASP A 715 21.85 -4.66 28.18
C ASP A 715 20.43 -5.01 28.65
N VAL A 716 19.80 -5.97 27.98
CA VAL A 716 18.46 -6.43 28.36
C VAL A 716 18.65 -7.51 29.46
N LYS A 717 18.03 -7.31 30.62
CA LYS A 717 18.12 -8.23 31.74
C LYS A 717 16.76 -8.64 32.27
N GLY A 718 16.58 -9.92 32.54
CA GLY A 718 15.38 -10.47 33.15
C GLY A 718 14.13 -10.41 32.22
N ALA A 719 14.31 -10.39 30.91
CA ALA A 719 13.21 -10.29 29.98
C ALA A 719 12.38 -11.57 29.90
N ARG A 720 11.07 -11.42 29.67
CA ARG A 720 10.12 -12.51 29.44
C ARG A 720 9.67 -12.57 28.00
N VAL A 721 9.36 -13.78 27.52
CA VAL A 721 8.81 -13.98 26.18
C VAL A 721 7.33 -13.64 26.19
N LEU A 722 6.94 -12.61 25.43
CA LEU A 722 5.53 -12.24 25.27
C LEU A 722 4.84 -13.09 24.20
N ALA A 723 5.57 -13.46 23.15
CA ALA A 723 5.08 -14.31 22.07
C ALA A 723 6.22 -15.16 21.50
N LEU A 724 5.92 -16.45 21.26
CA LEU A 724 6.76 -17.40 20.55
C LEU A 724 6.06 -17.78 19.25
N LEU A 725 6.59 -17.31 18.12
CA LEU A 725 5.92 -17.29 16.82
C LEU A 725 6.66 -18.17 15.79
N ALA A 726 5.92 -18.71 14.84
CA ALA A 726 6.44 -19.52 13.74
C ALA A 726 7.01 -18.69 12.59
N ASP A 727 7.34 -19.34 11.46
CA ASP A 727 7.79 -18.69 10.23
C ASP A 727 6.68 -17.86 9.57
N SER A 728 7.08 -16.88 8.75
CA SER A 728 6.21 -16.06 7.88
C SER A 728 5.10 -15.28 8.62
N VAL A 729 5.39 -14.83 9.85
CA VAL A 729 4.50 -13.92 10.57
C VAL A 729 4.51 -12.56 9.89
N THR A 730 3.37 -12.18 9.33
CA THR A 730 3.23 -10.96 8.54
C THR A 730 3.02 -9.71 9.40
N THR A 731 3.21 -8.55 8.81
CA THR A 731 2.83 -7.27 9.45
C THR A 731 1.33 -7.17 9.75
N ASP A 732 0.47 -7.92 9.01
CA ASP A 732 -0.96 -8.05 9.33
C ASP A 732 -1.21 -8.84 10.61
N HIS A 733 -0.39 -9.85 10.91
CA HIS A 733 -0.43 -10.56 12.18
C HIS A 733 0.00 -9.68 13.35
N ILE A 734 1.02 -8.83 13.14
CA ILE A 734 1.56 -7.95 14.19
C ILE A 734 0.66 -6.73 14.41
N SER A 735 0.20 -6.09 13.33
CA SER A 735 -0.63 -4.87 13.39
C SER A 735 -1.76 -4.95 12.35
N PRO A 736 -2.93 -5.48 12.72
CA PRO A 736 -4.06 -5.62 11.82
C PRO A 736 -4.58 -4.26 11.33
N ALA A 737 -5.18 -4.24 10.14
CA ALA A 737 -5.81 -3.05 9.56
C ALA A 737 -7.34 -3.17 9.48
N GLY A 738 -7.87 -4.38 9.52
CA GLY A 738 -9.29 -4.69 9.34
C GLY A 738 -10.15 -4.32 10.55
N SER A 739 -11.34 -4.91 10.59
CA SER A 739 -12.35 -4.65 11.63
C SER A 739 -11.84 -4.96 13.03
N ILE A 740 -12.34 -4.21 14.02
CA ILE A 740 -12.04 -4.39 15.43
C ILE A 740 -13.02 -5.39 16.02
N ALA A 741 -12.53 -6.55 16.49
CA ALA A 741 -13.36 -7.59 17.07
C ALA A 741 -13.98 -7.10 18.39
N LYS A 742 -15.28 -7.37 18.60
CA LYS A 742 -16.07 -6.86 19.74
C LYS A 742 -15.51 -7.27 21.10
N ALA A 743 -14.85 -8.41 21.22
CA ALA A 743 -14.26 -8.91 22.46
C ALA A 743 -12.78 -8.49 22.65
N SER A 744 -12.20 -7.70 21.74
CA SER A 744 -10.80 -7.31 21.79
C SER A 744 -10.51 -6.24 22.84
N PRO A 745 -9.25 -6.10 23.31
CA PRO A 745 -8.86 -4.99 24.18
C PRO A 745 -9.11 -3.62 23.56
N ALA A 746 -8.98 -3.47 22.25
CA ALA A 746 -9.29 -2.23 21.53
C ALA A 746 -10.78 -1.91 21.58
N ALA A 747 -11.64 -2.92 21.44
CA ALA A 747 -13.10 -2.73 21.56
C ALA A 747 -13.50 -2.29 22.98
N ARG A 748 -12.92 -2.91 24.02
CA ARG A 748 -13.16 -2.46 25.42
C ARG A 748 -12.83 -0.98 25.57
N TYR A 749 -11.64 -0.57 25.14
CA TYR A 749 -11.22 0.82 25.18
C TYR A 749 -12.20 1.75 24.43
N LEU A 750 -12.63 1.40 23.24
CA LEU A 750 -13.56 2.21 22.46
C LEU A 750 -14.93 2.32 23.15
N MET A 751 -15.45 1.24 23.72
CA MET A 751 -16.70 1.26 24.47
C MET A 751 -16.59 2.10 25.75
N GLU A 752 -15.46 2.06 26.45
CA GLU A 752 -15.18 2.93 27.60
C GLU A 752 -15.12 4.42 27.20
N GLN A 753 -14.75 4.73 25.97
CA GLN A 753 -14.81 6.08 25.40
C GLN A 753 -16.19 6.43 24.80
N GLY A 754 -17.20 5.56 24.95
CA GLY A 754 -18.56 5.78 24.47
C GLY A 754 -18.81 5.48 23.00
N VAL A 755 -17.88 4.76 22.32
CA VAL A 755 -18.05 4.35 20.91
C VAL A 755 -18.82 3.04 20.86
N GLU A 756 -19.94 3.02 20.15
CA GLU A 756 -20.75 1.80 19.97
C GLU A 756 -20.07 0.80 18.99
N PRO A 757 -20.29 -0.50 19.13
CA PRO A 757 -19.68 -1.51 18.26
C PRO A 757 -19.90 -1.33 16.76
N LYS A 758 -21.03 -0.76 16.36
CA LYS A 758 -21.32 -0.43 14.95
C LYS A 758 -20.41 0.68 14.39
N ASP A 759 -19.87 1.53 15.30
CA ASP A 759 -19.08 2.72 14.98
C ASP A 759 -17.56 2.51 15.22
N PHE A 760 -17.14 1.28 15.53
CA PHE A 760 -15.72 0.95 15.74
C PHE A 760 -14.86 1.30 14.55
N ASN A 761 -15.42 1.21 13.33
CA ASN A 761 -14.66 1.32 12.09
C ASN A 761 -13.55 0.24 12.05
N SER A 762 -12.37 0.57 11.59
CA SER A 762 -11.25 -0.38 11.47
C SER A 762 -10.02 0.08 12.24
N TYR A 763 -9.09 -0.84 12.50
CA TYR A 763 -7.76 -0.47 13.00
C TYR A 763 -7.05 0.50 12.05
N GLY A 764 -7.22 0.33 10.73
CA GLY A 764 -6.65 1.21 9.71
C GLY A 764 -7.07 2.66 9.87
N SER A 765 -8.36 2.91 10.06
CA SER A 765 -8.91 4.26 10.24
C SER A 765 -8.49 4.93 11.56
N ARG A 766 -8.10 4.14 12.57
CA ARG A 766 -7.72 4.62 13.91
C ARG A 766 -6.21 4.65 14.16
N ARG A 767 -5.40 4.51 13.12
CA ARG A 767 -3.92 4.52 13.25
C ARG A 767 -3.33 5.81 13.83
N GLY A 768 -4.07 6.92 13.82
CA GLY A 768 -3.71 8.15 14.53
C GLY A 768 -3.91 8.07 16.05
N ASN A 769 -4.45 6.97 16.59
CA ASN A 769 -4.69 6.76 18.00
C ASN A 769 -3.86 5.58 18.52
N HIS A 770 -2.77 5.89 19.23
CA HIS A 770 -1.86 4.90 19.78
C HIS A 770 -2.53 3.96 20.79
N GLU A 771 -3.56 4.41 21.51
CA GLU A 771 -4.30 3.61 22.49
C GLU A 771 -5.05 2.44 21.82
N VAL A 772 -5.68 2.70 20.67
CA VAL A 772 -6.32 1.64 19.88
C VAL A 772 -5.27 0.72 19.28
N MET A 773 -4.20 1.30 18.74
CA MET A 773 -3.21 0.53 17.99
C MET A 773 -2.34 -0.37 18.85
N VAL A 774 -1.95 0.04 20.05
CA VAL A 774 -1.20 -0.82 20.98
C VAL A 774 -2.06 -2.00 21.45
N ARG A 775 -3.37 -1.78 21.65
CA ARG A 775 -4.34 -2.84 21.98
C ARG A 775 -4.61 -3.79 20.83
N GLY A 776 -4.40 -3.32 19.59
CA GLY A 776 -4.48 -4.09 18.36
C GLY A 776 -3.18 -4.82 17.99
N THR A 777 -2.07 -4.53 18.68
CA THR A 777 -0.78 -5.17 18.37
C THR A 777 -0.84 -6.64 18.77
N PHE A 778 -0.55 -7.52 17.78
CA PHE A 778 -0.72 -8.98 17.85
C PHE A 778 -2.18 -9.45 18.06
N ALA A 779 -3.18 -8.63 17.78
CA ALA A 779 -4.59 -8.99 17.95
C ALA A 779 -5.23 -9.63 16.70
N ASN A 780 -4.44 -10.03 15.71
CA ASN A 780 -4.95 -10.71 14.51
C ASN A 780 -5.56 -12.07 14.91
N ILE A 781 -6.76 -12.34 14.42
CA ILE A 781 -7.54 -13.56 14.74
C ILE A 781 -6.89 -14.87 14.23
N ARG A 782 -5.92 -14.77 13.31
CA ARG A 782 -5.18 -15.91 12.75
C ARG A 782 -3.77 -16.04 13.35
N LEU A 783 -3.40 -15.21 14.31
CA LEU A 783 -2.11 -15.33 14.96
C LEU A 783 -2.05 -16.62 15.76
N ARG A 784 -0.95 -17.38 15.61
CA ARG A 784 -0.67 -18.58 16.39
C ARG A 784 0.53 -18.35 17.29
N ASN A 785 0.30 -18.30 18.59
CA ASN A 785 1.34 -18.16 19.58
C ASN A 785 1.65 -19.53 20.20
N MET A 786 2.85 -20.04 20.01
CA MET A 786 3.26 -21.36 20.52
C MET A 786 3.33 -21.44 22.05
N LEU A 787 3.22 -20.32 22.77
CA LEU A 787 3.03 -20.32 24.23
C LEU A 787 1.64 -20.84 24.66
N VAL A 788 0.67 -20.82 23.73
CA VAL A 788 -0.71 -21.30 23.91
C VAL A 788 -1.09 -22.21 22.73
N PRO A 789 -0.51 -23.41 22.64
CA PRO A 789 -0.77 -24.30 21.49
C PRO A 789 -2.24 -24.58 21.30
N GLY A 790 -2.69 -24.65 20.04
CA GLY A 790 -4.09 -24.91 19.67
C GLY A 790 -5.02 -23.70 19.74
N VAL A 791 -4.53 -22.52 20.12
CA VAL A 791 -5.32 -21.30 20.17
C VAL A 791 -4.90 -20.35 19.05
N GLU A 792 -5.86 -19.87 18.26
CA GLU A 792 -5.69 -18.77 17.32
C GLU A 792 -6.10 -17.44 17.96
N GLY A 793 -5.47 -16.34 17.52
CA GLY A 793 -5.74 -14.99 18.00
C GLY A 793 -4.63 -14.43 18.89
N GLY A 794 -4.87 -13.21 19.38
CA GLY A 794 -3.90 -12.42 20.15
C GLY A 794 -3.82 -12.85 21.62
N VAL A 795 -3.57 -14.11 21.90
CA VAL A 795 -3.56 -14.71 23.24
C VAL A 795 -2.15 -15.15 23.65
N THR A 796 -1.82 -15.00 24.93
CA THR A 796 -0.56 -15.44 25.54
C THR A 796 -0.77 -15.92 26.97
N VAL A 797 0.34 -16.29 27.62
CA VAL A 797 0.38 -16.63 29.05
C VAL A 797 1.24 -15.61 29.79
N HIS A 798 0.74 -15.07 30.86
CA HIS A 798 1.54 -14.34 31.83
C HIS A 798 2.28 -15.34 32.73
N HIS A 799 3.57 -15.52 32.48
CA HIS A 799 4.34 -16.61 33.10
C HIS A 799 4.35 -16.60 34.64
N PRO A 800 4.47 -15.44 35.35
CA PRO A 800 4.45 -15.42 36.79
C PRO A 800 3.15 -15.96 37.41
N THR A 801 2.00 -15.64 36.82
CA THR A 801 0.69 -16.07 37.31
C THR A 801 0.15 -17.32 36.61
N ARG A 802 0.77 -17.75 35.51
CA ARG A 802 0.33 -18.84 34.61
C ARG A 802 -1.07 -18.60 34.00
N GLU A 803 -1.51 -17.38 34.01
CA GLU A 803 -2.84 -16.96 33.54
C GLU A 803 -2.83 -16.71 32.05
N ARG A 804 -3.80 -17.28 31.31
CA ARG A 804 -4.00 -17.03 29.89
C ARG A 804 -4.80 -15.73 29.73
N MET A 805 -4.33 -14.83 28.86
CA MET A 805 -4.99 -13.56 28.60
C MET A 805 -4.60 -13.00 27.24
N SER A 806 -5.16 -11.85 26.85
CA SER A 806 -4.72 -11.17 25.64
C SER A 806 -3.25 -10.75 25.73
N ILE A 807 -2.55 -10.69 24.60
CA ILE A 807 -1.15 -10.22 24.55
C ILE A 807 -1.03 -8.83 25.13
N TYR A 808 -1.99 -7.93 24.87
CA TYR A 808 -2.03 -6.60 25.45
C TYR A 808 -2.14 -6.63 26.99
N ASP A 809 -3.10 -7.38 27.52
CA ASP A 809 -3.31 -7.43 28.99
C ASP A 809 -2.08 -8.01 29.71
N ALA A 810 -1.44 -9.03 29.12
CA ALA A 810 -0.19 -9.60 29.64
C ALA A 810 0.96 -8.57 29.61
N ALA A 811 1.11 -7.85 28.50
CA ALA A 811 2.12 -6.79 28.39
C ALA A 811 1.93 -5.70 29.44
N MET A 812 0.67 -5.29 29.74
CA MET A 812 0.38 -4.30 30.77
C MET A 812 0.68 -4.82 32.19
N LYS A 813 0.46 -6.11 32.47
CA LYS A 813 0.89 -6.73 33.72
C LYS A 813 2.42 -6.68 33.88
N TYR A 814 3.16 -7.10 32.85
CA TYR A 814 4.62 -7.02 32.83
C TYR A 814 5.15 -5.58 32.95
N ALA A 815 4.46 -4.61 32.35
CA ALA A 815 4.81 -3.19 32.51
C ALA A 815 4.68 -2.73 33.96
N THR A 816 3.63 -3.15 34.68
CA THR A 816 3.44 -2.87 36.11
C THR A 816 4.56 -3.51 36.94
N GLU A 817 5.02 -4.70 36.56
CA GLU A 817 6.12 -5.42 37.19
C GLU A 817 7.51 -4.88 36.76
N LYS A 818 7.56 -3.93 35.83
CA LYS A 818 8.79 -3.40 35.23
C LYS A 818 9.65 -4.46 34.55
N THR A 819 9.03 -5.54 34.07
CA THR A 819 9.69 -6.65 33.42
C THR A 819 9.81 -6.35 31.92
N PRO A 820 11.02 -6.30 31.34
CA PRO A 820 11.19 -6.13 29.90
C PRO A 820 10.72 -7.38 29.14
N LEU A 821 10.34 -7.18 27.88
CA LEU A 821 9.78 -8.24 27.05
C LEU A 821 10.62 -8.49 25.79
N VAL A 822 10.56 -9.73 25.31
CA VAL A 822 11.11 -10.15 24.03
C VAL A 822 10.06 -10.93 23.24
N VAL A 823 10.18 -10.90 21.90
CA VAL A 823 9.46 -11.79 20.99
C VAL A 823 10.46 -12.72 20.35
N ILE A 824 10.11 -13.99 20.23
CA ILE A 824 10.88 -14.98 19.47
C ILE A 824 10.06 -15.37 18.25
N ALA A 825 10.67 -15.38 17.07
CA ALA A 825 9.97 -15.64 15.81
C ALA A 825 10.80 -16.52 14.86
N GLY A 826 10.11 -17.07 13.87
CA GLY A 826 10.70 -17.88 12.81
C GLY A 826 11.32 -17.06 11.69
N ALA A 827 11.34 -17.62 10.49
CA ALA A 827 11.83 -16.99 9.27
C ALA A 827 10.86 -15.92 8.73
N GLU A 828 11.39 -14.95 7.99
CA GLU A 828 10.63 -13.90 7.30
C GLU A 828 9.71 -13.08 8.22
N TYR A 829 10.16 -12.81 9.47
CA TYR A 829 9.37 -12.05 10.43
C TYR A 829 9.10 -10.62 9.91
N GLY A 830 7.81 -10.25 9.88
CA GLY A 830 7.36 -8.94 9.42
C GLY A 830 7.14 -8.84 7.91
N THR A 831 7.03 -9.96 7.20
CA THR A 831 6.70 -9.97 5.76
C THR A 831 5.33 -9.36 5.48
N GLY A 832 5.09 -8.90 4.25
CA GLY A 832 3.81 -8.33 3.82
C GLY A 832 3.84 -6.80 3.66
N SER A 833 2.71 -6.14 3.93
CA SER A 833 2.58 -4.69 3.77
C SER A 833 3.48 -3.95 4.76
N SER A 834 4.07 -2.86 4.30
CA SER A 834 4.85 -1.98 5.15
C SER A 834 3.96 -1.28 6.20
N ARG A 835 4.20 -1.54 7.50
CA ARG A 835 3.41 -0.99 8.61
C ARG A 835 4.30 -0.55 9.75
N ASP A 836 4.32 0.76 9.99
CA ASP A 836 5.02 1.37 11.13
C ASP A 836 4.49 0.88 12.47
N TRP A 837 3.17 0.72 12.59
CA TRP A 837 2.53 0.23 13.82
C TRP A 837 2.94 -1.19 14.21
N ALA A 838 3.47 -2.00 13.28
CA ALA A 838 4.08 -3.27 13.64
C ALA A 838 5.35 -3.08 14.51
N ALA A 839 6.05 -1.96 14.39
CA ALA A 839 7.20 -1.61 15.24
C ALA A 839 6.80 -0.67 16.39
N LYS A 840 5.96 0.35 16.13
CA LYS A 840 5.43 1.27 17.16
C LYS A 840 4.70 0.52 18.26
N GLY A 841 3.78 -0.37 17.89
CA GLY A 841 3.04 -1.20 18.84
C GLY A 841 3.94 -2.17 19.60
N THR A 842 4.92 -2.77 18.94
CA THR A 842 5.92 -3.62 19.57
C THR A 842 6.69 -2.89 20.67
N LEU A 843 7.15 -1.65 20.40
CA LEU A 843 7.79 -0.80 21.41
C LEU A 843 6.84 -0.50 22.58
N LEU A 844 5.59 -0.11 22.28
CA LEU A 844 4.61 0.31 23.31
C LEU A 844 4.15 -0.84 24.21
N LEU A 845 4.22 -2.08 23.74
CA LEU A 845 4.01 -3.27 24.57
C LEU A 845 5.20 -3.56 25.51
N GLY A 846 6.29 -2.79 25.45
CA GLY A 846 7.46 -2.98 26.30
C GLY A 846 8.46 -3.99 25.76
N ILE A 847 8.35 -4.42 24.51
CA ILE A 847 9.27 -5.34 23.85
C ILE A 847 10.57 -4.60 23.54
N ARG A 848 11.70 -5.10 24.04
CA ARG A 848 13.04 -4.52 23.86
C ARG A 848 13.83 -5.15 22.73
N ALA A 849 13.58 -6.42 22.45
CA ALA A 849 14.24 -7.13 21.36
C ALA A 849 13.30 -8.14 20.71
N VAL A 850 13.53 -8.36 19.43
CA VAL A 850 12.92 -9.46 18.67
C VAL A 850 14.04 -10.39 18.21
N ILE A 851 13.95 -11.68 18.53
CA ILE A 851 14.92 -12.69 18.11
C ILE A 851 14.25 -13.57 17.05
N ALA A 852 14.72 -13.53 15.81
CA ALA A 852 14.11 -14.26 14.70
C ALA A 852 15.13 -15.03 13.87
N LYS A 853 14.68 -16.03 13.11
CA LYS A 853 15.53 -16.74 12.12
C LYS A 853 15.93 -15.80 10.98
N SER A 854 14.99 -14.97 10.53
CA SER A 854 15.25 -13.91 9.57
C SER A 854 14.16 -12.85 9.63
N PHE A 855 14.46 -11.66 9.14
CA PHE A 855 13.54 -10.53 9.10
C PHE A 855 13.25 -10.13 7.65
N GLU A 856 12.02 -9.65 7.43
CA GLU A 856 11.76 -8.84 6.26
C GLU A 856 12.46 -7.47 6.44
N ARG A 857 13.05 -6.97 5.34
CA ARG A 857 13.93 -5.79 5.35
C ARG A 857 13.26 -4.55 5.98
N ILE A 858 12.07 -4.21 5.52
CA ILE A 858 11.37 -2.99 5.94
C ILE A 858 10.99 -3.06 7.43
N HIS A 859 10.50 -4.23 7.87
CA HIS A 859 10.12 -4.40 9.28
C HIS A 859 11.33 -4.37 10.21
N ARG A 860 12.46 -4.97 9.81
CA ARG A 860 13.73 -4.87 10.54
C ARG A 860 14.16 -3.41 10.73
N SER A 861 14.15 -2.63 9.64
CA SER A 861 14.50 -1.21 9.67
C SER A 861 13.54 -0.40 10.56
N ASN A 862 12.23 -0.70 10.49
CA ASN A 862 11.23 -0.07 11.36
C ASN A 862 11.45 -0.37 12.85
N LEU A 863 11.85 -1.61 13.21
CA LEU A 863 12.18 -1.96 14.59
C LEU A 863 13.34 -1.10 15.09
N VAL A 864 14.43 -0.99 14.33
CA VAL A 864 15.57 -0.12 14.66
C VAL A 864 15.14 1.35 14.75
N GLY A 865 14.33 1.80 13.79
CA GLY A 865 13.76 3.15 13.75
C GLY A 865 12.92 3.51 14.96
N MET A 866 12.37 2.51 15.67
CA MET A 866 11.66 2.69 16.93
C MET A 866 12.49 2.34 18.17
N GLY A 867 13.77 1.98 18.04
CA GLY A 867 14.63 1.63 19.17
C GLY A 867 14.38 0.22 19.73
N VAL A 868 13.77 -0.67 18.96
CA VAL A 868 13.62 -2.10 19.27
C VAL A 868 14.77 -2.87 18.60
N LEU A 869 15.46 -3.74 19.34
CA LEU A 869 16.66 -4.44 18.87
C LEU A 869 16.29 -5.69 18.05
N PRO A 870 16.55 -5.74 16.74
CA PRO A 870 16.37 -6.96 15.96
C PRO A 870 17.62 -7.84 16.07
N LEU A 871 17.41 -9.10 16.45
CA LEU A 871 18.44 -10.11 16.67
C LEU A 871 18.16 -11.32 15.80
N GLN A 872 19.16 -11.79 15.09
CA GLN A 872 19.01 -12.92 14.19
C GLN A 872 19.78 -14.14 14.71
N PHE A 873 19.11 -15.27 14.76
CA PHE A 873 19.76 -16.56 15.03
C PHE A 873 20.80 -16.89 13.96
N ASP A 874 21.79 -17.69 14.35
CA ASP A 874 22.75 -18.24 13.42
C ASP A 874 22.10 -19.24 12.45
N ALA A 875 22.73 -19.48 11.32
CA ALA A 875 22.25 -20.45 10.34
C ALA A 875 22.07 -21.84 10.98
N GLY A 876 20.87 -22.41 10.84
CA GLY A 876 20.51 -23.70 11.41
C GLY A 876 20.17 -23.69 12.90
N VAL A 877 20.16 -22.51 13.52
CA VAL A 877 19.77 -22.33 14.94
C VAL A 877 18.42 -21.62 15.01
N ASP A 878 17.53 -22.08 15.86
CA ASP A 878 16.25 -21.47 16.18
C ASP A 878 15.75 -21.86 17.58
N ALA A 879 14.58 -21.37 17.95
CA ALA A 879 13.99 -21.69 19.25
C ALA A 879 13.83 -23.21 19.48
N SER A 880 13.46 -23.94 18.43
CA SER A 880 13.25 -25.38 18.51
C SER A 880 14.57 -26.16 18.70
N THR A 881 15.59 -25.84 17.89
CA THR A 881 16.91 -26.47 17.98
C THR A 881 17.60 -26.20 19.31
N LEU A 882 17.34 -25.01 19.89
CA LEU A 882 17.80 -24.66 21.23
C LEU A 882 16.90 -25.23 22.33
N GLY A 883 15.76 -25.84 22.00
CA GLY A 883 14.76 -26.31 22.93
C GLY A 883 14.21 -25.22 23.84
N LEU A 884 14.04 -24.00 23.31
CA LEU A 884 13.41 -22.90 24.03
C LEU A 884 11.89 -23.12 24.08
N THR A 885 11.34 -22.97 25.27
CA THR A 885 9.91 -23.16 25.53
C THR A 885 9.14 -21.82 25.58
N GLY A 886 9.89 -20.70 25.66
CA GLY A 886 9.36 -19.37 25.91
C GLY A 886 9.04 -19.07 27.38
N LYS A 887 9.30 -20.00 28.29
CA LYS A 887 9.12 -19.81 29.75
C LYS A 887 10.38 -19.27 30.42
N GLU A 888 11.50 -19.28 29.73
CA GLU A 888 12.80 -18.84 30.22
C GLU A 888 12.80 -17.34 30.50
N THR A 889 13.72 -16.91 31.34
CA THR A 889 14.12 -15.53 31.53
C THR A 889 15.33 -15.24 30.66
N PHE A 890 15.30 -14.14 29.92
CA PHE A 890 16.32 -13.81 28.94
C PHE A 890 17.20 -12.66 29.39
N GLU A 891 18.50 -12.81 29.15
CA GLU A 891 19.49 -11.74 29.27
C GLU A 891 20.22 -11.60 27.94
N ILE A 892 20.35 -10.37 27.43
CA ILE A 892 21.05 -10.06 26.20
C ILE A 892 22.20 -9.11 26.56
N GLY A 893 23.41 -9.62 26.52
CA GLY A 893 24.61 -8.91 26.88
C GLY A 893 25.37 -8.36 25.68
N GLY A 894 26.21 -7.32 25.93
CA GLY A 894 27.04 -6.69 24.93
C GLY A 894 26.36 -5.60 24.13
N VAL A 895 25.16 -5.17 24.52
CA VAL A 895 24.45 -4.03 23.92
C VAL A 895 24.99 -2.71 24.46
N ALA A 896 25.24 -2.66 25.79
CA ALA A 896 25.72 -1.46 26.48
C ALA A 896 27.13 -1.04 26.04
N GLU A 897 27.99 -1.98 25.68
CA GLU A 897 29.41 -1.74 25.39
C GLU A 897 29.74 -1.98 23.92
N GLY A 898 30.22 -0.95 23.23
CA GLY A 898 30.81 -1.08 21.90
C GLY A 898 29.87 -1.67 20.85
N LEU A 899 28.58 -1.31 20.87
CA LEU A 899 27.63 -1.75 19.86
C LEU A 899 28.03 -1.19 18.50
N THR A 900 28.16 -2.08 17.52
CA THR A 900 28.49 -1.80 16.11
C THR A 900 27.51 -2.50 15.18
N PRO A 901 27.37 -2.05 13.93
CA PRO A 901 26.59 -2.77 12.94
C PRO A 901 27.03 -4.24 12.83
N GLY A 902 26.07 -5.15 12.78
CA GLY A 902 26.32 -6.58 12.64
C GLY A 902 26.99 -7.27 13.87
N LYS A 903 27.09 -6.59 15.02
CA LYS A 903 27.78 -7.14 16.21
C LYS A 903 27.15 -8.46 16.66
N ARG A 904 28.02 -9.38 17.03
CA ARG A 904 27.63 -10.64 17.70
C ARG A 904 27.32 -10.36 19.18
N LEU A 905 26.14 -10.75 19.62
CA LEU A 905 25.67 -10.59 20.99
C LEU A 905 25.42 -11.96 21.64
N THR A 906 25.59 -12.01 22.95
CA THR A 906 25.34 -13.23 23.74
C THR A 906 23.97 -13.16 24.39
N VAL A 907 23.18 -14.22 24.21
CA VAL A 907 21.86 -14.39 24.85
C VAL A 907 21.95 -15.54 25.84
N LYS A 908 21.47 -15.28 27.05
CA LYS A 908 21.29 -16.30 28.11
C LYS A 908 19.82 -16.49 28.36
N ALA A 909 19.35 -17.73 28.20
CA ALA A 909 17.98 -18.14 28.48
C ALA A 909 17.99 -19.09 29.68
N THR A 910 17.49 -18.62 30.82
CA THR A 910 17.47 -19.38 32.08
C THR A 910 16.07 -19.87 32.39
N GLY A 911 15.90 -21.17 32.49
CA GLY A 911 14.62 -21.82 32.77
C GLY A 911 14.77 -23.01 33.75
N GLU A 912 13.72 -23.80 33.88
CA GLU A 912 13.70 -25.00 34.77
C GLU A 912 14.76 -26.04 34.40
N GLN A 913 15.18 -26.08 33.13
CA GLN A 913 16.20 -27.01 32.60
C GLN A 913 17.64 -26.45 32.70
N GLY A 914 17.84 -25.34 33.40
CA GLY A 914 19.12 -24.65 33.49
C GLY A 914 19.24 -23.45 32.55
N THR A 915 20.47 -22.97 32.36
CA THR A 915 20.80 -21.85 31.51
C THR A 915 21.35 -22.33 30.18
N LYS A 916 20.76 -21.82 29.08
CA LYS A 916 21.24 -22.00 27.70
C LYS A 916 21.87 -20.68 27.24
N GLU A 917 23.09 -20.78 26.74
CA GLU A 917 23.81 -19.64 26.21
C GLU A 917 24.01 -19.83 24.71
N PHE A 918 23.68 -18.81 23.92
CA PHE A 918 23.82 -18.83 22.44
C PHE A 918 24.13 -17.43 21.92
N THR A 919 24.63 -17.38 20.71
CA THR A 919 24.96 -16.13 20.04
C THR A 919 23.93 -15.77 18.97
N VAL A 920 23.74 -14.45 18.78
CA VAL A 920 22.86 -13.89 17.75
C VAL A 920 23.56 -12.73 17.06
N THR A 921 23.18 -12.44 15.83
CA THR A 921 23.65 -11.28 15.09
C THR A 921 22.70 -10.10 15.35
N CYS A 922 23.24 -8.99 15.82
CA CYS A 922 22.52 -7.72 15.87
C CYS A 922 22.28 -7.19 14.45
N ARG A 923 21.01 -7.04 14.08
CA ARG A 923 20.60 -6.61 12.75
C ARG A 923 20.35 -5.09 12.68
N ILE A 924 21.20 -4.35 13.37
CA ILE A 924 21.51 -2.97 13.04
C ILE A 924 22.59 -3.04 11.97
N ASP A 925 22.24 -2.72 10.73
CA ASP A 925 23.08 -3.06 9.59
C ASP A 925 23.99 -1.88 9.17
N THR A 926 23.69 -0.65 9.64
CA THR A 926 24.37 0.57 9.19
C THR A 926 24.77 1.49 10.35
N PRO A 927 25.79 2.35 10.16
CA PRO A 927 26.16 3.38 11.14
C PRO A 927 25.02 4.36 11.47
N ASN A 928 24.21 4.74 10.47
CA ASN A 928 23.07 5.64 10.68
C ASN A 928 21.98 4.96 11.53
N GLU A 929 21.68 3.69 11.26
CA GLU A 929 20.74 2.92 12.09
C GLU A 929 21.24 2.78 13.53
N LEU A 930 22.55 2.64 13.73
CA LEU A 930 23.16 2.63 15.05
C LEU A 930 22.94 3.95 15.81
N ASP A 931 23.07 5.07 15.11
CA ASP A 931 22.77 6.39 15.69
C ASP A 931 21.30 6.52 16.04
N TYR A 932 20.39 6.05 15.18
CA TYR A 932 18.96 6.02 15.49
C TYR A 932 18.66 5.20 16.74
N TYR A 933 19.18 3.97 16.80
CA TYR A 933 18.98 3.09 17.95
C TYR A 933 19.51 3.70 19.25
N LYS A 934 20.74 4.29 19.26
CA LYS A 934 21.32 4.97 20.41
C LYS A 934 20.51 6.15 20.91
N HIS A 935 19.73 6.79 20.02
CA HIS A 935 18.85 7.90 20.37
C HIS A 935 17.44 7.44 20.80
N GLY A 936 17.15 6.12 20.79
CA GLY A 936 15.84 5.57 21.08
C GLY A 936 14.87 5.65 19.90
N GLY A 937 15.39 5.82 18.69
CA GLY A 937 14.66 5.85 17.43
C GLY A 937 15.02 7.03 16.54
N ILE A 938 14.56 6.98 15.29
CA ILE A 938 14.90 7.98 14.28
C ILE A 938 14.28 9.36 14.58
N LEU A 939 13.03 9.40 15.05
CA LEU A 939 12.35 10.67 15.34
C LEU A 939 12.99 11.41 16.54
N PRO A 940 13.30 10.76 17.67
CA PRO A 940 14.10 11.37 18.74
C PRO A 940 15.49 11.82 18.29
N PHE A 941 16.14 11.09 17.37
CA PHE A 941 17.41 11.49 16.78
C PHE A 941 17.28 12.80 16.01
N VAL A 942 16.31 12.90 15.10
CA VAL A 942 16.08 14.12 14.30
C VAL A 942 15.68 15.30 15.19
N LEU A 943 14.82 15.09 16.19
CA LEU A 943 14.43 16.13 17.15
C LEU A 943 15.63 16.73 17.86
N ARG A 944 16.54 15.88 18.36
CA ARG A 944 17.76 16.35 19.04
C ARG A 944 18.71 17.11 18.10
N GLN A 945 18.79 16.70 16.84
CA GLN A 945 19.56 17.45 15.84
C GLN A 945 18.96 18.84 15.61
N LEU A 946 17.64 18.94 15.46
CA LEU A 946 16.94 20.21 15.23
C LEU A 946 16.93 21.12 16.46
N ALA A 947 16.98 20.56 17.66
CA ALA A 947 17.08 21.30 18.91
C ALA A 947 18.49 21.91 19.12
N LYS A 948 19.54 21.27 18.56
CA LYS A 948 20.94 21.78 18.60
C LYS A 948 21.22 22.82 17.50
N ALA A 949 20.51 22.80 16.41
CA ALA A 949 20.59 23.74 15.29
C ALA A 949 19.73 24.99 15.52
#